data_eb1b961aae490fac500dc6d246815cb3
#
_entry.id   eb1b961aae490fac500dc6d246815cb3
#
_cell.length_a   1.000
_cell.length_b   1.000
_cell.length_c   1.000
_cell.angle_alpha   90.00
_cell.angle_beta   90.00
_cell.angle_gamma   90.00
#
_symmetry.space_group_name_H-M   'P 1'
#
loop_
_entity.id
_entity.type
_entity.pdbx_description
1 polymer ?
#
loop_
_entity_poly.entity_id
_entity_poly.type
_entity_poly.pdbx_seq_one_letter_code
_entity_poly.pdbx_strand_id
1 'polypeptide(L)'
;MDCKRQVRLKFFIPLAVVFLLETFLFNFAFWEALTFPEQQQISVSSLNNIVREGNEYRVTGSDTPYIEYAVDGPTEIDNLDIDLVASDSDAVVGGTYSLSPYVLDEGNTNGYISLGTAHVSENLTESHYIRIHPAGKVTGLRLKLNMQEGDKIVIDSVSINAQRPFSFSFLRFLIMLLVSYLVFCFWTSRDMYQWNLDLKVRRQKILLSIFVFIQIMVLLAVTQLIHPAQYFDSTRELNGGAFIGDENQYNYLANAIINGHTYLDLPVPEWMQKMTNPYDASARAQLSFKTGEPTYWDYAFYNGKYYCYFGALPALSLFVPFKLITGHDLRTDYAVALMTVFLVLAAVFFLYSFMKKYIKPSFGLFLVSLLLLVTGSGVLTQAFYPMIYSLPILFSLVLTLTGLGLWINARKDTGELSKLHLLIGAICIALNLGCRPQFVLVVFVAFPIFWSEIRERFFFSVRGIWNTLAVIVPFLLVGGVTMAYNYVRFDSVFDFGATYNLTGFDMVHRSYALSRIPWGLWMYLFQPINISPNYPFMKQLDVPSGFMGQTIMEPNFGGFFAFVPAALFAFLLCTVRKEAKASGIWGINLFFVGFAAVLLVVDTEIVGISTRYYSEFGWLLIIGAISTVTLYAKKYSSERISNLCLNVFVLLTLVGVFLSYLNLLSDGRYGCLSSSNDALYRVIESWFSFLS
;
A
#
# COMPACT_ATOMS: atom_id res chain seq x y z
N MET A 1 -8.69 38.44 -27.06
CA MET A 1 -8.60 38.73 -25.61
C MET A 1 -9.46 37.79 -24.76
N ASP A 2 -10.62 37.35 -25.25
CA ASP A 2 -11.55 36.50 -24.47
C ASP A 2 -11.07 35.07 -24.13
N CYS A 3 -10.35 34.41 -25.01
CA CYS A 3 -9.93 33.03 -24.79
C CYS A 3 -8.92 32.91 -23.61
N LYS A 4 -7.99 33.85 -23.47
CA LYS A 4 -7.03 33.85 -22.32
C LYS A 4 -7.74 34.19 -21.00
N ARG A 5 -8.80 34.96 -21.00
CA ARG A 5 -9.61 35.30 -19.83
C ARG A 5 -10.46 34.11 -19.40
N GLN A 6 -11.07 33.39 -20.34
CA GLN A 6 -11.82 32.15 -20.04
C GLN A 6 -10.93 31.02 -19.48
N VAL A 7 -9.69 30.86 -19.99
CA VAL A 7 -8.74 29.87 -19.46
C VAL A 7 -8.32 30.23 -18.03
N ARG A 8 -8.10 31.50 -17.72
CA ARG A 8 -7.79 31.93 -16.35
C ARG A 8 -8.95 31.69 -15.39
N LEU A 9 -10.18 31.97 -15.81
CA LEU A 9 -11.37 31.75 -14.97
C LEU A 9 -11.55 30.25 -14.62
N LYS A 10 -11.36 29.37 -15.61
CA LYS A 10 -11.46 27.91 -15.39
C LYS A 10 -10.42 27.37 -14.39
N PHE A 11 -9.27 28.04 -14.25
CA PHE A 11 -8.23 27.63 -13.29
C PHE A 11 -8.66 27.82 -11.84
N PHE A 12 -9.57 28.77 -11.55
CA PHE A 12 -10.08 29.01 -10.20
C PHE A 12 -11.24 28.08 -9.81
N ILE A 13 -11.81 27.30 -10.76
CA ILE A 13 -12.90 26.36 -10.44
C ILE A 13 -12.51 25.33 -9.38
N PRO A 14 -11.38 24.62 -9.49
CA PRO A 14 -10.97 23.68 -8.43
C PRO A 14 -10.87 24.32 -7.05
N LEU A 15 -10.28 25.51 -6.98
CA LEU A 15 -10.15 26.27 -5.73
C LEU A 15 -11.52 26.62 -5.14
N ALA A 16 -12.43 27.14 -5.97
CA ALA A 16 -13.78 27.51 -5.52
C ALA A 16 -14.57 26.28 -5.05
N VAL A 17 -14.50 25.17 -5.80
CA VAL A 17 -15.17 23.91 -5.41
C VAL A 17 -14.64 23.40 -4.08
N VAL A 18 -13.32 23.35 -3.91
CA VAL A 18 -12.71 22.86 -2.67
C VAL A 18 -13.06 23.78 -1.48
N PHE A 19 -13.07 25.08 -1.70
CA PHE A 19 -13.49 26.04 -0.65
C PHE A 19 -14.95 25.84 -0.24
N LEU A 20 -15.86 25.60 -1.21
CA LEU A 20 -17.26 25.31 -0.91
C LEU A 20 -17.43 23.97 -0.18
N LEU A 21 -16.69 22.94 -0.60
CA LEU A 21 -16.72 21.64 0.09
C LEU A 21 -16.22 21.77 1.55
N GLU A 22 -15.11 22.48 1.76
CA GLU A 22 -14.57 22.70 3.10
C GLU A 22 -15.54 23.50 3.98
N THR A 23 -16.15 24.55 3.42
CA THR A 23 -17.04 25.43 4.17
C THR A 23 -18.39 24.77 4.49
N PHE A 24 -18.99 24.06 3.54
CA PHE A 24 -20.35 23.56 3.71
C PHE A 24 -20.41 22.07 4.01
N LEU A 25 -19.74 21.22 3.25
CA LEU A 25 -19.82 19.77 3.43
C LEU A 25 -19.08 19.32 4.69
N PHE A 26 -17.80 19.65 4.80
CA PHE A 26 -16.99 19.22 5.94
C PHE A 26 -17.27 19.98 7.24
N ASN A 27 -18.00 21.06 7.16
CA ASN A 27 -18.55 21.77 8.30
C ASN A 27 -20.07 21.60 8.42
N PHE A 28 -20.64 20.53 7.81
CA PHE A 28 -22.09 20.30 7.85
C PHE A 28 -22.63 20.27 9.28
N ALA A 29 -21.96 19.60 10.21
CA ALA A 29 -22.35 19.51 11.59
C ALA A 29 -22.36 20.89 12.34
N PHE A 30 -21.50 21.84 11.93
CA PHE A 30 -21.59 23.22 12.41
C PHE A 30 -22.90 23.90 11.92
N TRP A 31 -23.21 23.80 10.63
CA TRP A 31 -24.42 24.40 10.07
C TRP A 31 -25.71 23.78 10.62
N GLU A 32 -25.70 22.47 10.83
CA GLU A 32 -26.80 21.72 11.45
C GLU A 32 -27.01 22.12 12.90
N ALA A 33 -25.94 22.23 13.67
CA ALA A 33 -26.00 22.62 15.09
C ALA A 33 -26.61 24.00 15.34
N LEU A 34 -26.65 24.89 14.33
CA LEU A 34 -27.34 26.17 14.44
C LEU A 34 -28.89 26.02 14.50
N THR A 35 -29.41 24.86 14.16
CA THR A 35 -30.84 24.55 14.18
C THR A 35 -31.26 23.77 15.43
N PHE A 36 -30.31 23.35 16.26
CA PHE A 36 -30.56 22.52 17.44
C PHE A 36 -31.31 23.32 18.54
N PRO A 37 -32.04 22.63 19.41
CA PRO A 37 -32.59 23.23 20.61
C PRO A 37 -31.50 23.86 21.49
N GLU A 38 -31.91 24.58 22.53
CA GLU A 38 -30.98 25.22 23.47
C GLU A 38 -30.06 24.18 24.15
N GLN A 39 -28.77 24.48 24.18
CA GLN A 39 -27.77 23.64 24.84
C GLN A 39 -28.07 23.52 26.32
N GLN A 40 -28.03 22.30 26.83
CA GLN A 40 -28.24 21.98 28.23
C GLN A 40 -27.13 21.08 28.76
N GLN A 41 -26.57 21.44 29.91
CA GLN A 41 -25.67 20.55 30.65
C GLN A 41 -26.49 19.53 31.44
N ILE A 42 -26.13 18.27 31.36
CA ILE A 42 -26.83 17.17 32.03
C ILE A 42 -25.99 16.62 33.18
N SER A 43 -26.67 16.17 34.26
CA SER A 43 -26.02 15.62 35.44
C SER A 43 -26.13 14.08 35.47
N VAL A 44 -25.16 13.45 36.13
CA VAL A 44 -25.16 12.00 36.36
C VAL A 44 -26.28 11.63 37.33
N SER A 45 -27.14 10.68 36.93
CA SER A 45 -28.23 10.15 37.77
C SER A 45 -27.85 8.82 38.43
N SER A 46 -27.18 7.93 37.72
CA SER A 46 -26.69 6.67 38.26
C SER A 46 -25.44 6.15 37.59
N LEU A 47 -24.73 5.25 38.25
CA LEU A 47 -23.52 4.60 37.78
C LEU A 47 -23.67 3.08 37.89
N ASN A 48 -23.23 2.33 36.89
CA ASN A 48 -23.20 0.87 36.93
C ASN A 48 -21.78 0.38 36.63
N ASN A 49 -21.20 -0.40 37.57
CA ASN A 49 -19.84 -0.91 37.49
C ASN A 49 -18.77 0.19 37.28
N ILE A 50 -19.03 1.37 37.80
CA ILE A 50 -18.14 2.54 37.73
C ILE A 50 -18.12 3.21 39.12
N VAL A 51 -16.93 3.59 39.59
CA VAL A 51 -16.74 4.45 40.75
C VAL A 51 -16.30 5.83 40.26
N ARG A 52 -16.93 6.88 40.80
CA ARG A 52 -16.61 8.26 40.49
C ARG A 52 -15.83 8.93 41.63
N GLU A 53 -14.68 9.50 41.32
CA GLU A 53 -13.88 10.33 42.23
C GLU A 53 -13.66 11.70 41.58
N GLY A 54 -14.48 12.71 41.96
CA GLY A 54 -14.50 14.00 41.28
C GLY A 54 -14.99 13.88 39.84
N ASN A 55 -14.12 14.17 38.87
CA ASN A 55 -14.39 14.04 37.42
C ASN A 55 -13.74 12.75 36.82
N GLU A 56 -13.04 11.96 37.63
CA GLU A 56 -12.50 10.65 37.23
C GLU A 56 -13.56 9.57 37.41
N TYR A 57 -13.78 8.76 36.36
CA TYR A 57 -14.64 7.59 36.34
C TYR A 57 -13.77 6.36 36.11
N ARG A 58 -13.76 5.44 37.08
CA ARG A 58 -13.00 4.19 37.03
C ARG A 58 -13.93 2.99 36.88
N VAL A 59 -13.67 2.14 35.89
CA VAL A 59 -14.41 0.91 35.70
C VAL A 59 -14.01 -0.13 36.77
N THR A 60 -15.01 -0.69 37.46
CA THR A 60 -14.82 -1.64 38.57
C THR A 60 -15.36 -3.04 38.31
N GLY A 61 -15.95 -3.29 37.13
CA GLY A 61 -16.46 -4.59 36.74
C GLY A 61 -16.62 -4.70 35.23
N SER A 62 -16.48 -5.90 34.72
CA SER A 62 -16.51 -6.20 33.28
C SER A 62 -17.91 -6.20 32.65
N ASP A 63 -18.97 -6.28 33.47
CA ASP A 63 -20.34 -6.37 32.97
C ASP A 63 -20.91 -4.98 32.66
N THR A 64 -20.88 -4.59 31.39
CA THR A 64 -21.53 -3.39 30.84
C THR A 64 -21.42 -2.12 31.71
N PRO A 65 -20.22 -1.51 31.87
CA PRO A 65 -20.10 -0.27 32.62
C PRO A 65 -20.79 0.87 31.87
N TYR A 66 -21.69 1.62 32.56
CA TYR A 66 -22.35 2.78 31.97
C TYR A 66 -22.59 3.89 32.99
N ILE A 67 -22.64 5.13 32.49
CA ILE A 67 -23.07 6.32 33.19
C ILE A 67 -24.47 6.67 32.71
N GLU A 68 -25.43 6.80 33.61
CA GLU A 68 -26.78 7.26 33.28
C GLU A 68 -26.93 8.74 33.63
N TYR A 69 -27.48 9.51 32.71
CA TYR A 69 -27.67 10.94 32.85
C TYR A 69 -29.15 11.27 33.06
N ALA A 70 -29.39 12.28 33.89
CA ALA A 70 -30.73 12.81 34.12
C ALA A 70 -31.18 13.64 32.89
N VAL A 71 -32.32 13.28 32.31
CA VAL A 71 -32.96 14.00 31.21
C VAL A 71 -34.28 14.56 31.76
N ASP A 72 -34.48 15.88 31.69
CA ASP A 72 -35.66 16.55 32.23
C ASP A 72 -36.90 16.35 31.30
N GLY A 73 -37.59 15.25 31.50
CA GLY A 73 -38.78 14.88 30.70
C GLY A 73 -38.42 14.46 29.26
N PRO A 74 -39.43 14.32 28.37
CA PRO A 74 -39.16 14.02 26.96
C PRO A 74 -38.49 15.17 26.26
N THR A 75 -37.17 15.03 25.98
CA THR A 75 -36.30 16.08 25.43
C THR A 75 -35.79 15.68 24.03
N GLU A 76 -35.79 16.61 23.09
CA GLU A 76 -35.17 16.45 21.77
C GLU A 76 -33.66 16.57 21.92
N ILE A 77 -32.93 15.54 21.48
CA ILE A 77 -31.47 15.48 21.60
C ILE A 77 -30.87 15.11 20.22
N ASP A 78 -30.12 16.02 19.65
CA ASP A 78 -29.49 15.86 18.32
C ASP A 78 -28.01 15.53 18.43
N ASN A 79 -27.32 16.00 19.50
CA ASN A 79 -25.94 15.63 19.76
C ASN A 79 -25.64 15.57 21.26
N LEU A 80 -24.51 14.91 21.56
CA LEU A 80 -23.85 14.93 22.87
C LEU A 80 -22.49 15.57 22.71
N ASP A 81 -22.16 16.51 23.58
CA ASP A 81 -20.82 17.05 23.75
C ASP A 81 -20.24 16.52 25.05
N ILE A 82 -19.13 15.77 24.94
CA ILE A 82 -18.45 15.11 26.05
C ILE A 82 -17.11 15.80 26.24
N ASP A 83 -17.00 16.67 27.22
CA ASP A 83 -15.77 17.37 27.53
C ASP A 83 -14.81 16.47 28.32
N LEU A 84 -13.73 16.04 27.65
CA LEU A 84 -12.70 15.18 28.21
C LEU A 84 -11.51 16.02 28.66
N VAL A 85 -10.97 15.67 29.81
CA VAL A 85 -9.71 16.23 30.33
C VAL A 85 -8.62 15.17 30.23
N ALA A 86 -7.43 15.58 29.79
CA ALA A 86 -6.28 14.67 29.68
C ALA A 86 -6.01 13.95 30.99
N SER A 87 -5.95 12.64 30.93
CA SER A 87 -5.71 11.76 32.07
C SER A 87 -4.26 11.26 32.04
N ASP A 88 -3.58 11.27 33.19
CA ASP A 88 -2.24 10.68 33.35
C ASP A 88 -2.25 9.12 33.31
N SER A 89 -3.33 8.50 32.82
CA SER A 89 -3.44 7.05 32.81
C SER A 89 -2.74 6.44 31.59
N ASP A 90 -1.74 5.57 31.83
CA ASP A 90 -1.07 4.73 30.83
C ASP A 90 -2.02 3.69 30.14
N ALA A 91 -3.27 3.62 30.57
CA ALA A 91 -4.21 2.56 30.18
C ALA A 91 -4.84 2.74 28.78
N VAL A 92 -4.77 3.93 28.18
CA VAL A 92 -5.39 4.20 26.88
C VAL A 92 -4.36 4.69 25.88
N VAL A 93 -4.06 3.87 24.90
CA VAL A 93 -3.12 4.23 23.82
C VAL A 93 -3.67 5.45 23.06
N GLY A 94 -2.98 6.58 23.16
CA GLY A 94 -3.29 7.81 22.43
C GLY A 94 -4.46 8.66 22.98
N GLY A 95 -4.99 8.37 24.18
CA GLY A 95 -6.06 9.18 24.80
C GLY A 95 -7.40 9.11 24.04
N THR A 96 -7.69 7.98 23.36
CA THR A 96 -8.96 7.78 22.63
C THR A 96 -9.83 6.75 23.33
N TYR A 97 -11.05 7.15 23.67
CA TYR A 97 -12.05 6.31 24.35
C TYR A 97 -13.15 5.86 23.38
N SER A 98 -13.59 4.63 23.54
CA SER A 98 -14.71 4.08 22.77
C SER A 98 -15.98 4.16 23.64
N LEU A 99 -16.93 5.00 23.24
CA LEU A 99 -18.15 5.30 23.99
C LEU A 99 -19.38 4.95 23.15
N SER A 100 -20.40 4.38 23.78
CA SER A 100 -21.64 4.04 23.06
C SER A 100 -22.84 4.71 23.77
N PRO A 101 -23.49 5.69 23.12
CA PRO A 101 -24.74 6.27 23.59
C PRO A 101 -25.89 5.25 23.49
N TYR A 102 -26.67 5.12 24.56
CA TYR A 102 -27.90 4.35 24.62
C TYR A 102 -29.05 5.26 25.04
N VAL A 103 -30.15 5.22 24.35
CA VAL A 103 -31.33 6.05 24.64
C VAL A 103 -32.57 5.22 24.89
N LEU A 104 -33.44 5.79 25.71
CA LEU A 104 -34.84 5.42 25.84
C LEU A 104 -35.65 6.55 25.21
N ASP A 105 -36.32 6.31 24.09
CA ASP A 105 -37.00 7.32 23.28
C ASP A 105 -38.47 6.97 23.02
N GLU A 106 -39.22 7.85 22.31
CA GLU A 106 -40.63 7.66 22.02
C GLU A 106 -40.91 6.41 21.16
N GLY A 107 -39.92 6.03 20.30
CA GLY A 107 -40.02 4.79 19.49
C GLY A 107 -39.69 3.52 20.26
N ASN A 108 -38.99 3.61 21.40
CA ASN A 108 -38.47 2.49 22.18
C ASN A 108 -38.60 2.79 23.69
N THR A 109 -39.82 2.67 24.17
CA THR A 109 -40.16 3.01 25.58
C THR A 109 -39.85 1.91 26.59
N ASN A 110 -39.57 0.67 26.14
CA ASN A 110 -39.45 -0.51 27.02
C ASN A 110 -37.96 -0.94 27.23
N GLY A 111 -37.00 -0.31 26.58
CA GLY A 111 -35.59 -0.69 26.69
C GLY A 111 -34.66 0.28 26.01
N TYR A 112 -33.46 0.42 26.56
CA TYR A 112 -32.40 1.25 25.97
C TYR A 112 -31.90 0.61 24.68
N ILE A 113 -31.78 1.41 23.63
CA ILE A 113 -31.17 1.05 22.34
C ILE A 113 -29.87 1.75 22.15
N SER A 114 -28.90 1.06 21.52
CA SER A 114 -27.62 1.64 21.15
C SER A 114 -27.76 2.51 19.89
N LEU A 115 -27.22 3.70 19.92
CA LEU A 115 -27.11 4.60 18.75
C LEU A 115 -25.74 4.49 18.04
N GLY A 116 -25.01 3.40 18.28
CA GLY A 116 -23.70 3.15 17.71
C GLY A 116 -22.58 3.35 18.72
N THR A 117 -21.33 3.32 18.21
CA THR A 117 -20.14 3.53 19.01
C THR A 117 -19.37 4.70 18.42
N ALA A 118 -19.03 5.67 19.26
CA ALA A 118 -18.20 6.81 18.92
C ALA A 118 -16.81 6.67 19.54
N HIS A 119 -15.81 7.21 18.87
CA HIS A 119 -14.45 7.30 19.37
C HIS A 119 -14.15 8.76 19.73
N VAL A 120 -13.92 9.01 21.00
CA VAL A 120 -13.69 10.34 21.55
C VAL A 120 -12.25 10.45 22.04
N SER A 121 -11.50 11.42 21.53
CA SER A 121 -10.09 11.59 21.85
C SER A 121 -9.84 12.88 22.62
N GLU A 122 -9.03 12.80 23.68
CA GLU A 122 -8.64 13.95 24.52
C GLU A 122 -7.98 15.08 23.69
N ASN A 123 -7.27 14.71 22.64
CA ASN A 123 -6.50 15.65 21.81
C ASN A 123 -7.23 16.13 20.55
N LEU A 124 -8.49 15.72 20.34
CA LEU A 124 -9.27 16.02 19.15
C LEU A 124 -10.66 16.53 19.54
N THR A 125 -10.78 17.85 19.70
CA THR A 125 -12.03 18.50 20.12
C THR A 125 -13.22 18.16 19.20
N GLU A 126 -12.98 17.97 17.91
CA GLU A 126 -14.02 17.59 16.95
C GLU A 126 -14.67 16.23 17.26
N SER A 127 -13.97 15.33 17.95
CA SER A 127 -14.47 14.02 18.34
C SER A 127 -15.38 14.05 19.57
N HIS A 128 -15.38 15.16 20.32
CA HIS A 128 -16.20 15.33 21.52
C HIS A 128 -17.69 15.44 21.17
N TYR A 129 -18.03 15.91 19.97
CA TYR A 129 -19.39 16.11 19.50
C TYR A 129 -19.90 14.82 18.81
N ILE A 130 -20.71 14.04 19.53
CA ILE A 130 -21.31 12.81 19.02
C ILE A 130 -22.72 13.12 18.53
N ARG A 131 -22.95 13.03 17.21
CA ARG A 131 -24.30 13.13 16.65
C ARG A 131 -25.10 11.87 17.00
N ILE A 132 -26.36 12.05 17.34
CA ILE A 132 -27.27 10.94 17.62
C ILE A 132 -28.58 11.16 16.90
N HIS A 133 -29.24 10.07 16.56
CA HIS A 133 -30.52 10.09 15.84
C HIS A 133 -31.55 9.19 16.55
N PRO A 134 -32.11 9.65 17.69
CA PRO A 134 -33.16 8.92 18.39
C PRO A 134 -34.48 8.92 17.60
N ALA A 135 -35.37 8.00 17.92
CA ALA A 135 -36.68 7.93 17.31
C ALA A 135 -37.71 8.79 18.08
N GLY A 136 -37.55 10.10 17.99
CA GLY A 136 -38.35 11.09 18.74
C GLY A 136 -37.66 11.56 20.01
N LYS A 137 -38.44 12.07 20.96
CA LYS A 137 -37.91 12.63 22.21
C LYS A 137 -37.34 11.57 23.12
N VAL A 138 -36.21 11.88 23.74
CA VAL A 138 -35.48 11.00 24.66
C VAL A 138 -35.97 11.22 26.10
N THR A 139 -36.19 10.13 26.81
CA THR A 139 -36.60 10.10 28.21
C THR A 139 -35.54 9.50 29.13
N GLY A 140 -34.53 8.82 28.57
CA GLY A 140 -33.40 8.27 29.31
C GLY A 140 -32.19 8.18 28.45
N LEU A 141 -31.03 8.54 29.00
CA LEU A 141 -29.73 8.55 28.32
C LEU A 141 -28.70 7.80 29.14
N ARG A 142 -28.03 6.84 28.52
CA ARG A 142 -26.88 6.12 29.07
C ARG A 142 -25.69 6.24 28.16
N LEU A 143 -24.53 6.46 28.75
CA LEU A 143 -23.24 6.41 28.05
C LEU A 143 -22.50 5.15 28.51
N LYS A 144 -22.45 4.13 27.66
CA LYS A 144 -21.68 2.92 27.92
C LYS A 144 -20.21 3.19 27.64
N LEU A 145 -19.34 2.84 28.58
CA LEU A 145 -17.89 2.87 28.45
C LEU A 145 -17.43 1.50 27.94
N ASN A 146 -16.88 1.44 26.72
CA ASN A 146 -16.33 0.20 26.16
C ASN A 146 -14.87 0.04 26.64
N MET A 147 -14.69 -0.10 27.94
CA MET A 147 -13.42 -0.08 28.69
C MET A 147 -13.31 -1.34 29.56
N GLN A 148 -12.09 -1.71 29.94
CA GLN A 148 -11.82 -2.86 30.80
C GLN A 148 -11.85 -2.46 32.29
N GLU A 149 -11.98 -3.46 33.17
CA GLU A 149 -11.88 -3.25 34.61
C GLU A 149 -10.52 -2.66 34.98
N GLY A 150 -10.54 -1.57 35.74
CA GLY A 150 -9.36 -0.80 36.13
C GLY A 150 -9.08 0.43 35.27
N ASP A 151 -9.64 0.49 34.04
CA ASP A 151 -9.48 1.66 33.17
C ASP A 151 -10.18 2.90 33.73
N LYS A 152 -9.67 4.06 33.35
CA LYS A 152 -10.12 5.37 33.83
C LYS A 152 -10.40 6.32 32.66
N ILE A 153 -11.39 7.19 32.86
CA ILE A 153 -11.71 8.30 31.97
C ILE A 153 -12.03 9.55 32.82
N VAL A 154 -11.56 10.71 32.39
CA VAL A 154 -11.88 11.99 33.09
C VAL A 154 -12.82 12.78 32.22
N ILE A 155 -14.09 12.91 32.68
CA ILE A 155 -15.14 13.67 31.99
C ILE A 155 -15.44 14.90 32.86
N ASP A 156 -15.20 16.09 32.33
CA ASP A 156 -15.48 17.34 33.00
C ASP A 156 -16.99 17.64 32.98
N SER A 157 -17.57 17.61 31.79
CA SER A 157 -19.00 17.82 31.62
C SER A 157 -19.57 17.06 30.42
N VAL A 158 -20.89 16.84 30.45
CA VAL A 158 -21.64 16.35 29.30
C VAL A 158 -22.81 17.28 29.04
N SER A 159 -22.90 17.76 27.81
CA SER A 159 -23.98 18.64 27.35
C SER A 159 -24.74 17.98 26.18
N ILE A 160 -26.03 18.29 26.08
CA ILE A 160 -26.89 17.95 24.95
C ILE A 160 -27.13 19.17 24.09
N ASN A 161 -27.32 18.98 22.78
CA ASN A 161 -27.61 20.03 21.80
C ASN A 161 -26.55 21.14 21.78
N ALA A 162 -25.28 20.77 21.97
CA ALA A 162 -24.18 21.70 21.97
C ALA A 162 -23.90 22.27 20.57
N GLN A 163 -23.61 23.54 20.49
CA GLN A 163 -23.18 24.18 19.25
C GLN A 163 -21.75 23.76 18.92
N ARG A 164 -21.58 23.12 17.77
CA ARG A 164 -20.26 22.73 17.29
C ARG A 164 -19.53 23.93 16.67
N PRO A 165 -18.26 24.22 17.04
CA PRO A 165 -17.51 25.31 16.43
C PRO A 165 -17.19 25.02 14.96
N PHE A 166 -17.08 26.09 14.15
CA PHE A 166 -16.61 26.00 12.78
C PHE A 166 -15.12 25.60 12.75
N SER A 167 -14.79 24.51 12.04
CA SER A 167 -13.44 23.96 11.98
C SER A 167 -12.93 23.93 10.53
N PHE A 168 -11.87 24.71 10.25
CA PHE A 168 -11.21 24.72 8.95
C PHE A 168 -9.92 23.90 9.00
N SER A 169 -9.87 22.77 8.31
CA SER A 169 -8.68 21.94 8.23
C SER A 169 -7.81 22.28 7.02
N PHE A 170 -6.69 22.99 7.25
CA PHE A 170 -5.73 23.30 6.19
C PHE A 170 -5.17 22.04 5.49
N LEU A 171 -4.93 20.96 6.23
CA LEU A 171 -4.42 19.71 5.68
C LEU A 171 -5.43 19.08 4.71
N ARG A 172 -6.70 18.96 5.14
CA ARG A 172 -7.79 18.46 4.31
C ARG A 172 -7.99 19.34 3.07
N PHE A 173 -8.01 20.67 3.27
CA PHE A 173 -8.13 21.63 2.17
C PHE A 173 -7.02 21.46 1.12
N LEU A 174 -5.75 21.34 1.55
CA LEU A 174 -4.61 21.13 0.65
C LEU A 174 -4.66 19.79 -0.09
N ILE A 175 -5.06 18.73 0.59
CA ILE A 175 -5.24 17.41 -0.04
C ILE A 175 -6.34 17.48 -1.11
N MET A 176 -7.51 18.03 -0.78
CA MET A 176 -8.60 18.20 -1.75
C MET A 176 -8.19 19.10 -2.92
N LEU A 177 -7.44 20.15 -2.65
CA LEU A 177 -6.95 21.06 -3.69
C LEU A 177 -5.99 20.33 -4.64
N LEU A 178 -5.06 19.54 -4.10
CA LEU A 178 -4.14 18.73 -4.89
C LEU A 178 -4.91 17.75 -5.80
N VAL A 179 -5.87 17.01 -5.22
CA VAL A 179 -6.70 16.05 -5.97
C VAL A 179 -7.53 16.77 -7.05
N SER A 180 -8.16 17.89 -6.71
CA SER A 180 -8.97 18.66 -7.66
C SER A 180 -8.14 19.21 -8.82
N TYR A 181 -6.94 19.72 -8.57
CA TYR A 181 -6.04 20.16 -9.64
C TYR A 181 -5.48 18.98 -10.44
N LEU A 182 -5.22 17.83 -9.83
CA LEU A 182 -4.82 16.63 -10.54
C LEU A 182 -5.91 16.20 -11.55
N VAL A 183 -7.16 16.10 -11.08
CA VAL A 183 -8.32 15.80 -11.95
C VAL A 183 -8.46 16.87 -13.04
N PHE A 184 -8.38 18.14 -12.68
CA PHE A 184 -8.48 19.24 -13.62
C PHE A 184 -7.38 19.22 -14.69
N CYS A 185 -6.12 18.91 -14.32
CA CYS A 185 -4.99 18.82 -15.24
C CYS A 185 -5.13 17.63 -16.20
N PHE A 186 -5.68 16.52 -15.74
CA PHE A 186 -5.87 15.33 -16.57
C PHE A 186 -7.18 15.31 -17.36
N TRP A 187 -7.97 16.36 -17.32
CA TRP A 187 -9.14 16.47 -18.18
C TRP A 187 -8.73 16.47 -19.66
N THR A 188 -9.33 15.56 -20.44
CA THR A 188 -8.88 15.25 -21.81
C THR A 188 -9.00 16.39 -22.83
N SER A 189 -9.79 17.43 -22.53
CA SER A 189 -9.90 18.63 -23.36
C SER A 189 -8.69 19.57 -23.27
N ARG A 190 -7.64 19.20 -22.51
CA ARG A 190 -6.43 20.04 -22.35
C ARG A 190 -5.46 19.85 -23.49
N ASP A 191 -4.78 20.93 -23.85
CA ASP A 191 -3.81 20.98 -24.96
C ASP A 191 -2.68 19.94 -24.81
N MET A 192 -2.33 19.52 -23.59
CA MET A 192 -1.25 18.54 -23.37
C MET A 192 -1.50 17.18 -24.05
N TYR A 193 -2.76 16.83 -24.34
CA TYR A 193 -3.08 15.63 -25.12
C TYR A 193 -2.88 15.80 -26.62
N GLN A 194 -2.68 17.04 -27.08
CA GLN A 194 -2.33 17.37 -28.46
C GLN A 194 -0.83 17.50 -28.67
N TRP A 195 -0.03 17.68 -27.60
CA TRP A 195 1.42 17.78 -27.72
C TRP A 195 2.06 16.41 -27.92
N ASN A 196 2.85 16.27 -28.95
CA ASN A 196 3.69 15.09 -29.11
C ASN A 196 4.69 15.00 -27.97
N LEU A 197 4.93 13.80 -27.47
CA LEU A 197 5.91 13.56 -26.40
C LEU A 197 7.34 13.85 -26.90
N ASP A 198 7.92 14.95 -26.45
CA ASP A 198 9.32 15.31 -26.69
C ASP A 198 9.91 16.03 -25.47
N LEU A 199 10.75 15.31 -24.72
CA LEU A 199 11.42 15.87 -23.55
C LEU A 199 12.59 16.81 -23.88
N LYS A 200 12.88 17.08 -25.17
CA LYS A 200 13.76 18.20 -25.57
C LYS A 200 13.06 19.54 -25.39
N VAL A 201 11.72 19.56 -25.44
CA VAL A 201 10.91 20.76 -25.22
C VAL A 201 10.95 21.14 -23.74
N ARG A 202 11.51 22.33 -23.43
CA ARG A 202 11.72 22.82 -22.05
C ARG A 202 10.43 22.78 -21.21
N ARG A 203 9.29 23.16 -21.79
CA ARG A 203 7.99 23.17 -21.11
C ARG A 203 7.57 21.76 -20.64
N GLN A 204 7.70 20.75 -21.51
CA GLN A 204 7.36 19.37 -21.15
C GLN A 204 8.30 18.83 -20.07
N LYS A 205 9.61 19.16 -20.17
CA LYS A 205 10.58 18.77 -19.15
C LYS A 205 10.23 19.36 -17.77
N ILE A 206 9.89 20.65 -17.69
CA ILE A 206 9.52 21.31 -16.43
C ILE A 206 8.24 20.68 -15.86
N LEU A 207 7.19 20.50 -16.66
CA LEU A 207 5.94 19.90 -16.22
C LEU A 207 6.12 18.46 -15.73
N LEU A 208 6.92 17.67 -16.44
CA LEU A 208 7.27 16.32 -15.99
C LEU A 208 8.03 16.34 -14.67
N SER A 209 9.02 17.23 -14.54
CA SER A 209 9.80 17.33 -13.29
C SER A 209 8.95 17.71 -12.10
N ILE A 210 8.01 18.66 -12.25
CA ILE A 210 7.05 19.04 -11.20
C ILE A 210 6.14 17.84 -10.88
N PHE A 211 5.62 17.16 -11.88
CA PHE A 211 4.74 16.02 -11.69
C PHE A 211 5.41 14.85 -10.97
N VAL A 212 6.65 14.52 -11.37
CA VAL A 212 7.48 13.49 -10.73
C VAL A 212 7.83 13.88 -9.29
N PHE A 213 8.20 15.15 -9.08
CA PHE A 213 8.50 15.67 -7.74
C PHE A 213 7.29 15.53 -6.79
N ILE A 214 6.09 15.91 -7.26
CA ILE A 214 4.85 15.75 -6.47
C ILE A 214 4.59 14.28 -6.13
N GLN A 215 4.71 13.36 -7.11
CA GLN A 215 4.54 11.93 -6.85
C GLN A 215 5.54 11.41 -5.80
N ILE A 216 6.81 11.78 -5.93
CA ILE A 216 7.85 11.40 -4.96
C ILE A 216 7.50 11.93 -3.58
N MET A 217 7.13 13.21 -3.46
CA MET A 217 6.79 13.81 -2.16
C MET A 217 5.58 13.15 -1.50
N VAL A 218 4.55 12.82 -2.27
CA VAL A 218 3.37 12.11 -1.76
C VAL A 218 3.75 10.70 -1.27
N LEU A 219 4.52 9.94 -2.04
CA LEU A 219 4.96 8.60 -1.64
C LEU A 219 5.89 8.63 -0.41
N LEU A 220 6.81 9.60 -0.34
CA LEU A 220 7.65 9.79 0.85
C LEU A 220 6.83 10.18 2.08
N ALA A 221 5.81 11.02 1.91
CA ALA A 221 4.89 11.36 3.00
C ALA A 221 4.16 10.09 3.49
N VAL A 222 3.66 9.24 2.58
CA VAL A 222 3.07 7.95 2.96
C VAL A 222 4.05 7.07 3.72
N THR A 223 5.31 6.99 3.27
CA THR A 223 6.33 6.14 3.92
C THR A 223 6.74 6.64 5.31
N GLN A 224 6.82 7.96 5.52
CA GLN A 224 7.46 8.53 6.70
C GLN A 224 6.49 9.10 7.74
N LEU A 225 5.26 9.46 7.35
CA LEU A 225 4.30 10.10 8.25
C LEU A 225 3.28 9.11 8.85
N ILE A 226 3.08 7.98 8.23
CA ILE A 226 2.05 7.03 8.66
C ILE A 226 2.51 6.21 9.85
N HIS A 227 3.77 5.74 9.85
CA HIS A 227 4.31 4.95 10.95
C HIS A 227 5.25 5.79 11.82
N PRO A 228 5.07 5.80 13.15
CA PRO A 228 6.02 6.44 14.05
C PRO A 228 7.38 5.74 14.01
N ALA A 229 8.44 6.51 14.27
CA ALA A 229 9.83 6.03 14.20
C ALA A 229 10.09 4.79 15.08
N GLN A 230 9.47 4.74 16.25
CA GLN A 230 9.60 3.62 17.21
C GLN A 230 9.15 2.27 16.64
N TYR A 231 8.27 2.28 15.63
CA TYR A 231 7.82 1.04 14.97
C TYR A 231 8.96 0.28 14.31
N PHE A 232 10.00 0.96 13.82
CA PHE A 232 11.15 0.37 13.14
C PHE A 232 12.36 0.14 14.05
N ASP A 233 12.37 0.79 15.21
CA ASP A 233 13.50 0.72 16.15
C ASP A 233 13.28 -0.33 17.24
N SER A 234 12.05 -0.83 17.41
CA SER A 234 11.69 -1.80 18.46
C SER A 234 11.49 -3.22 17.92
N THR A 235 11.86 -4.19 18.75
CA THR A 235 11.38 -5.56 18.59
C THR A 235 9.94 -5.64 19.09
N ARG A 236 9.11 -6.42 18.37
CA ARG A 236 7.71 -6.61 18.72
C ARG A 236 7.48 -8.03 19.21
N GLU A 237 6.77 -8.15 20.29
CA GLU A 237 6.27 -9.44 20.75
C GLU A 237 5.07 -9.86 19.89
N LEU A 238 5.13 -11.07 19.36
CA LEU A 238 4.06 -11.66 18.55
C LEU A 238 3.54 -12.91 19.27
N ASN A 239 2.24 -13.18 19.07
CA ASN A 239 1.55 -14.32 19.66
C ASN A 239 1.76 -14.41 21.20
N GLY A 240 1.49 -13.29 21.89
CA GLY A 240 1.61 -13.23 23.36
C GLY A 240 3.04 -13.43 23.92
N GLY A 241 4.06 -13.03 23.14
CA GLY A 241 5.47 -13.17 23.55
C GLY A 241 6.16 -14.46 23.10
N ALA A 242 5.46 -15.36 22.40
CA ALA A 242 6.10 -16.58 21.88
C ALA A 242 7.14 -16.30 20.80
N PHE A 243 6.97 -15.22 20.04
CA PHE A 243 7.84 -14.86 18.91
C PHE A 243 8.28 -13.41 18.98
N ILE A 244 9.45 -13.15 18.41
CA ILE A 244 10.00 -11.80 18.22
C ILE A 244 9.91 -11.44 16.75
N GLY A 245 9.24 -10.34 16.44
CA GLY A 245 9.23 -9.70 15.11
C GLY A 245 10.03 -8.41 15.11
N ASP A 246 10.85 -8.18 14.10
CA ASP A 246 11.56 -6.92 13.88
C ASP A 246 11.75 -6.62 12.39
N GLU A 247 12.25 -5.44 12.08
CA GLU A 247 12.54 -5.00 10.71
C GLU A 247 14.06 -4.97 10.42
N ASN A 248 14.89 -5.67 11.23
CA ASN A 248 16.36 -5.55 11.24
C ASN A 248 17.10 -6.66 10.49
N GLN A 249 16.41 -7.56 9.78
CA GLN A 249 17.06 -8.69 9.09
C GLN A 249 18.21 -8.26 8.17
N TYR A 250 18.07 -7.15 7.45
CA TYR A 250 19.14 -6.66 6.57
C TYR A 250 20.30 -6.04 7.33
N ASN A 251 20.06 -5.45 8.51
CA ASN A 251 21.15 -4.98 9.39
C ASN A 251 21.92 -6.17 9.99
N TYR A 252 21.21 -7.20 10.45
CA TYR A 252 21.88 -8.44 10.93
C TYR A 252 22.68 -9.11 9.81
N LEU A 253 22.13 -9.16 8.58
CA LEU A 253 22.87 -9.69 7.44
C LEU A 253 24.08 -8.83 7.09
N ALA A 254 23.97 -7.50 7.14
CA ALA A 254 25.09 -6.59 6.92
C ALA A 254 26.22 -6.81 7.96
N ASN A 255 25.86 -7.00 9.24
CA ASN A 255 26.80 -7.33 10.30
C ASN A 255 27.50 -8.67 10.04
N ALA A 256 26.72 -9.70 9.68
CA ALA A 256 27.26 -11.02 9.35
C ALA A 256 28.25 -10.95 8.18
N ILE A 257 27.93 -10.22 7.11
CA ILE A 257 28.80 -10.01 5.95
C ILE A 257 30.10 -9.31 6.36
N ILE A 258 30.02 -8.24 7.17
CA ILE A 258 31.18 -7.50 7.66
C ILE A 258 32.07 -8.42 8.52
N ASN A 259 31.46 -9.32 9.31
CA ASN A 259 32.15 -10.30 10.13
C ASN A 259 32.65 -11.56 9.37
N GLY A 260 32.36 -11.65 8.06
CA GLY A 260 32.88 -12.70 7.18
C GLY A 260 32.09 -14.01 7.19
N HIS A 261 30.80 -14.00 7.59
CA HIS A 261 29.94 -15.17 7.55
C HIS A 261 28.56 -14.87 6.98
N THR A 262 27.72 -15.90 6.77
CA THR A 262 26.42 -15.80 6.08
C THR A 262 25.21 -16.01 7.00
N TYR A 263 25.43 -16.53 8.22
CA TYR A 263 24.39 -16.69 9.23
C TYR A 263 24.28 -15.42 10.09
N LEU A 264 23.12 -15.24 10.72
CA LEU A 264 22.85 -14.08 11.57
C LEU A 264 23.31 -14.39 13.00
N ASP A 265 23.97 -13.43 13.65
CA ASP A 265 24.44 -13.52 15.05
C ASP A 265 23.27 -13.31 16.03
N LEU A 266 22.28 -14.20 15.96
CA LEU A 266 21.10 -14.18 16.81
C LEU A 266 21.09 -15.38 17.75
N PRO A 267 20.63 -15.21 19.00
CA PRO A 267 20.58 -16.32 19.95
C PRO A 267 19.56 -17.37 19.52
N VAL A 268 19.97 -18.64 19.58
CA VAL A 268 19.10 -19.78 19.29
C VAL A 268 18.82 -20.53 20.59
N PRO A 269 17.55 -20.65 21.02
CA PRO A 269 17.21 -21.43 22.21
C PRO A 269 17.70 -22.89 22.11
N GLU A 270 18.24 -23.44 23.21
CA GLU A 270 18.70 -24.83 23.19
C GLU A 270 17.63 -25.85 22.89
N TRP A 271 16.40 -25.58 23.36
CA TRP A 271 15.26 -26.44 23.08
C TRP A 271 14.91 -26.49 21.58
N MET A 272 15.11 -25.40 20.86
CA MET A 272 14.85 -25.33 19.42
C MET A 272 15.83 -26.20 18.62
N GLN A 273 17.09 -26.26 19.03
CA GLN A 273 18.10 -27.13 18.41
C GLN A 273 17.78 -28.61 18.59
N LYS A 274 17.04 -28.97 19.66
CA LYS A 274 16.65 -30.34 20.00
C LYS A 274 15.27 -30.74 19.41
N MET A 275 14.54 -29.83 18.78
CA MET A 275 13.24 -30.13 18.15
C MET A 275 13.42 -31.06 16.95
N THR A 276 12.53 -32.05 16.83
CA THR A 276 12.45 -32.91 15.63
C THR A 276 11.97 -32.11 14.41
N ASN A 277 11.03 -31.20 14.62
CA ASN A 277 10.53 -30.30 13.60
C ASN A 277 10.49 -28.85 14.13
N PRO A 278 11.53 -28.05 13.89
CA PRO A 278 11.56 -26.65 14.32
C PRO A 278 10.62 -25.72 13.51
N TYR A 279 10.01 -26.23 12.43
CA TYR A 279 9.11 -25.45 11.56
C TYR A 279 7.66 -25.49 12.02
N ASP A 280 7.28 -26.36 12.97
CA ASP A 280 5.97 -26.36 13.60
C ASP A 280 5.80 -25.15 14.52
N ALA A 281 5.01 -24.15 14.07
CA ALA A 281 4.79 -22.92 14.80
C ALA A 281 4.09 -23.13 16.15
N SER A 282 3.16 -24.09 16.23
CA SER A 282 2.41 -24.37 17.45
C SER A 282 3.32 -24.99 18.51
N ALA A 283 4.16 -25.94 18.11
CA ALA A 283 5.15 -26.55 19.01
C ALA A 283 6.21 -25.54 19.49
N ARG A 284 6.68 -24.65 18.59
CA ARG A 284 7.58 -23.55 18.98
C ARG A 284 6.92 -22.62 20.01
N ALA A 285 5.67 -22.19 19.78
CA ALA A 285 4.96 -21.30 20.69
C ALA A 285 4.81 -21.93 22.09
N GLN A 286 4.42 -23.21 22.15
CA GLN A 286 4.30 -23.92 23.44
C GLN A 286 5.61 -24.00 24.20
N LEU A 287 6.72 -24.31 23.51
CA LEU A 287 8.04 -24.38 24.15
C LEU A 287 8.54 -23.00 24.56
N SER A 288 8.31 -21.98 23.75
CA SER A 288 8.64 -20.60 24.07
C SER A 288 7.92 -20.13 25.34
N PHE A 289 6.61 -20.35 25.46
CA PHE A 289 5.85 -20.04 26.68
C PHE A 289 6.33 -20.81 27.89
N LYS A 290 6.72 -22.10 27.72
CA LYS A 290 7.19 -22.95 28.82
C LYS A 290 8.56 -22.52 29.34
N THR A 291 9.44 -22.04 28.47
CA THR A 291 10.83 -21.70 28.80
C THR A 291 11.07 -20.23 29.04
N GLY A 292 10.17 -19.36 28.55
CA GLY A 292 10.36 -17.90 28.52
C GLY A 292 11.36 -17.44 27.47
N GLU A 293 11.75 -18.31 26.52
CA GLU A 293 12.73 -18.00 25.47
C GLU A 293 12.02 -17.91 24.11
N PRO A 294 11.70 -16.71 23.59
CA PRO A 294 11.03 -16.54 22.31
C PRO A 294 11.94 -16.85 21.13
N THR A 295 11.35 -17.22 19.99
CA THR A 295 12.06 -17.40 18.72
C THR A 295 11.75 -16.27 17.73
N TYR A 296 12.65 -16.03 16.79
CA TYR A 296 12.46 -15.00 15.76
C TYR A 296 11.41 -15.43 14.74
N TRP A 297 10.50 -14.52 14.40
CA TRP A 297 9.46 -14.71 13.39
C TRP A 297 9.94 -14.28 12.02
N ASP A 298 9.65 -15.10 11.01
CA ASP A 298 9.94 -14.81 9.60
C ASP A 298 11.44 -14.78 9.25
N TYR A 299 12.24 -15.57 9.98
CA TYR A 299 13.65 -15.85 9.70
C TYR A 299 13.81 -17.28 9.20
N ALA A 300 14.72 -17.52 8.27
CA ALA A 300 15.08 -18.89 7.91
C ALA A 300 15.94 -19.51 9.02
N PHE A 301 15.64 -20.76 9.35
CA PHE A 301 16.40 -21.53 10.35
C PHE A 301 16.90 -22.82 9.72
N TYR A 302 18.21 -23.01 9.70
CA TYR A 302 18.83 -24.19 9.11
C TYR A 302 20.11 -24.58 9.87
N ASN A 303 20.26 -25.87 10.15
CA ASN A 303 21.44 -26.41 10.88
C ASN A 303 21.81 -25.60 12.14
N GLY A 304 20.82 -25.27 12.99
CA GLY A 304 21.00 -24.57 14.25
C GLY A 304 21.38 -23.09 14.15
N LYS A 305 21.17 -22.44 12.99
CA LYS A 305 21.49 -21.03 12.76
C LYS A 305 20.35 -20.31 12.08
N TYR A 306 20.22 -19.02 12.38
CA TYR A 306 19.30 -18.13 11.68
C TYR A 306 19.94 -17.55 10.42
N TYR A 307 19.14 -17.37 9.37
CA TYR A 307 19.52 -16.74 8.11
C TYR A 307 18.46 -15.76 7.64
N CYS A 308 18.89 -14.72 6.93
CA CYS A 308 17.99 -13.91 6.10
C CYS A 308 17.66 -14.71 4.84
N TYR A 309 16.38 -15.03 4.60
CA TYR A 309 15.95 -15.75 3.39
C TYR A 309 15.71 -14.82 2.21
N PHE A 310 15.63 -13.52 2.45
CA PHE A 310 15.66 -12.53 1.37
C PHE A 310 17.01 -12.51 0.68
N GLY A 311 17.04 -12.06 -0.57
CA GLY A 311 18.31 -11.93 -1.30
C GLY A 311 19.28 -10.95 -0.63
N ALA A 312 20.58 -11.20 -0.77
CA ALA A 312 21.62 -10.42 -0.11
C ALA A 312 21.91 -9.05 -0.75
N LEU A 313 21.39 -8.78 -1.95
CA LEU A 313 21.73 -7.57 -2.70
C LEU A 313 21.35 -6.27 -1.96
N PRO A 314 20.16 -6.13 -1.33
CA PRO A 314 19.85 -4.95 -0.54
C PRO A 314 20.85 -4.72 0.59
N ALA A 315 21.23 -5.79 1.34
CA ALA A 315 22.24 -5.69 2.39
C ALA A 315 23.58 -5.19 1.83
N LEU A 316 24.08 -5.83 0.76
CA LEU A 316 25.37 -5.49 0.13
C LEU A 316 25.43 -4.08 -0.46
N SER A 317 24.32 -3.58 -0.99
CA SER A 317 24.29 -2.31 -1.73
C SER A 317 23.88 -1.11 -0.90
N LEU A 318 23.13 -1.30 0.19
CA LEU A 318 22.62 -0.22 1.03
C LEU A 318 23.13 -0.32 2.48
N PHE A 319 22.89 -1.42 3.15
CA PHE A 319 23.14 -1.54 4.59
C PHE A 319 24.62 -1.65 4.95
N VAL A 320 25.38 -2.48 4.22
CA VAL A 320 26.85 -2.60 4.44
C VAL A 320 27.56 -1.27 4.18
N PRO A 321 27.39 -0.60 3.02
CA PRO A 321 28.04 0.69 2.78
C PRO A 321 27.60 1.77 3.79
N PHE A 322 26.32 1.84 4.14
CA PHE A 322 25.83 2.79 5.12
C PHE A 322 26.51 2.60 6.47
N LYS A 323 26.57 1.35 6.96
CA LYS A 323 27.21 1.02 8.24
C LYS A 323 28.73 1.30 8.24
N LEU A 324 29.43 0.95 7.15
CA LEU A 324 30.87 1.22 7.03
C LEU A 324 31.20 2.72 6.99
N ILE A 325 30.29 3.54 6.44
CA ILE A 325 30.51 5.00 6.31
C ILE A 325 30.09 5.73 7.59
N THR A 326 28.97 5.35 8.20
CA THR A 326 28.34 6.10 9.30
C THR A 326 28.59 5.50 10.68
N GLY A 327 28.95 4.20 10.75
CA GLY A 327 29.02 3.42 11.99
C GLY A 327 27.65 3.02 12.57
N HIS A 328 26.55 3.39 11.94
CA HIS A 328 25.18 3.15 12.41
C HIS A 328 24.42 2.17 11.52
N ASP A 329 23.37 1.58 12.05
CA ASP A 329 22.43 0.75 11.30
C ASP A 329 21.50 1.63 10.46
N LEU A 330 21.20 1.16 9.23
CA LEU A 330 20.26 1.82 8.35
C LEU A 330 18.84 1.34 8.69
N ARG A 331 17.93 2.26 8.97
CA ARG A 331 16.52 1.91 9.17
C ARG A 331 15.90 1.42 7.86
N THR A 332 15.09 0.37 7.96
CA THR A 332 14.45 -0.28 6.79
C THR A 332 13.51 0.68 6.04
N ASP A 333 12.76 1.52 6.76
CA ASP A 333 11.87 2.53 6.15
C ASP A 333 12.62 3.58 5.33
N TYR A 334 13.82 4.00 5.75
CA TYR A 334 14.66 4.91 4.95
C TYR A 334 15.20 4.23 3.70
N ALA A 335 15.56 2.94 3.78
CA ALA A 335 15.95 2.16 2.62
C ALA A 335 14.77 2.01 1.62
N VAL A 336 13.56 1.75 2.11
CA VAL A 336 12.33 1.70 1.29
C VAL A 336 12.02 3.06 0.67
N ALA A 337 12.11 4.16 1.43
CA ALA A 337 11.91 5.51 0.92
C ALA A 337 12.89 5.83 -0.22
N LEU A 338 14.18 5.51 -0.05
CA LEU A 338 15.20 5.67 -1.09
C LEU A 338 14.86 4.87 -2.35
N MET A 339 14.48 3.60 -2.19
CA MET A 339 14.12 2.74 -3.32
C MET A 339 12.83 3.19 -4.00
N THR A 340 11.89 3.78 -3.26
CA THR A 340 10.68 4.39 -3.83
C THR A 340 11.02 5.56 -4.75
N VAL A 341 11.96 6.42 -4.37
CA VAL A 341 12.45 7.50 -5.25
C VAL A 341 13.08 6.93 -6.51
N PHE A 342 13.98 5.95 -6.39
CA PHE A 342 14.60 5.31 -7.55
C PHE A 342 13.59 4.61 -8.45
N LEU A 343 12.54 4.03 -7.87
CA LEU A 343 11.49 3.38 -8.66
C LEU A 343 10.70 4.38 -9.51
N VAL A 344 10.32 5.53 -8.97
CA VAL A 344 9.64 6.57 -9.76
C VAL A 344 10.53 7.03 -10.92
N LEU A 345 11.83 7.23 -10.67
CA LEU A 345 12.78 7.61 -11.72
C LEU A 345 12.98 6.50 -12.77
N ALA A 346 13.07 5.24 -12.33
CA ALA A 346 13.17 4.09 -13.24
C ALA A 346 11.89 3.92 -14.07
N ALA A 347 10.70 4.15 -13.48
CA ALA A 347 9.42 4.13 -14.19
C ALA A 347 9.36 5.23 -15.27
N VAL A 348 9.80 6.44 -14.97
CA VAL A 348 9.92 7.53 -15.97
C VAL A 348 10.84 7.12 -17.11
N PHE A 349 12.03 6.61 -16.78
CA PHE A 349 13.03 6.21 -17.78
C PHE A 349 12.51 5.08 -18.68
N PHE A 350 11.99 4.02 -18.08
CA PHE A 350 11.43 2.88 -18.81
C PHE A 350 10.25 3.29 -19.69
N LEU A 351 9.26 3.95 -19.09
CA LEU A 351 8.02 4.31 -19.79
C LEU A 351 8.30 5.28 -20.94
N TYR A 352 9.17 6.29 -20.72
CA TYR A 352 9.59 7.21 -21.78
C TYR A 352 10.28 6.47 -22.91
N SER A 353 11.24 5.58 -22.60
CA SER A 353 11.97 4.78 -23.60
C SER A 353 11.02 3.90 -24.40
N PHE A 354 10.11 3.20 -23.71
CA PHE A 354 9.13 2.31 -24.31
C PHE A 354 8.15 3.08 -25.23
N MET A 355 7.52 4.11 -24.70
CA MET A 355 6.52 4.87 -25.44
C MET A 355 7.12 5.64 -26.62
N LYS A 356 8.29 6.24 -26.45
CA LYS A 356 8.99 6.96 -27.52
C LYS A 356 9.37 6.03 -28.69
N LYS A 357 9.87 4.86 -28.36
CA LYS A 357 10.33 3.90 -29.41
C LYS A 357 9.16 3.27 -30.17
N TYR A 358 8.15 2.81 -29.45
CA TYR A 358 7.13 1.93 -30.04
C TYR A 358 5.80 2.62 -30.30
N ILE A 359 5.36 3.55 -29.44
CA ILE A 359 3.98 3.99 -29.42
C ILE A 359 3.81 5.47 -29.81
N LYS A 360 4.78 6.32 -29.48
CA LYS A 360 4.79 7.79 -29.74
C LYS A 360 3.46 8.45 -29.32
N PRO A 361 3.16 8.51 -28.01
CA PRO A 361 1.92 9.08 -27.48
C PRO A 361 1.96 10.60 -27.46
N SER A 362 0.82 11.21 -27.05
CA SER A 362 0.80 12.59 -26.59
C SER A 362 1.45 12.72 -25.19
N PHE A 363 1.88 13.94 -24.87
CA PHE A 363 2.48 14.24 -23.56
C PHE A 363 1.49 14.00 -22.41
N GLY A 364 0.20 14.37 -22.57
CA GLY A 364 -0.84 14.13 -21.57
C GLY A 364 -1.05 12.64 -21.30
N LEU A 365 -1.11 11.80 -22.36
CA LEU A 365 -1.24 10.35 -22.21
C LEU A 365 -0.02 9.75 -21.53
N PHE A 366 1.18 10.26 -21.79
CA PHE A 366 2.40 9.83 -21.09
C PHE A 366 2.30 10.10 -19.57
N LEU A 367 1.85 11.30 -19.15
CA LEU A 367 1.71 11.63 -17.73
C LEU A 367 0.65 10.76 -17.03
N VAL A 368 -0.52 10.53 -17.66
CA VAL A 368 -1.54 9.62 -17.12
C VAL A 368 -1.02 8.19 -17.02
N SER A 369 -0.30 7.74 -18.04
CA SER A 369 0.32 6.41 -18.05
C SER A 369 1.39 6.27 -16.95
N LEU A 370 2.15 7.33 -16.67
CA LEU A 370 3.12 7.35 -15.59
C LEU A 370 2.43 7.29 -14.22
N LEU A 371 1.35 8.06 -14.02
CA LEU A 371 0.54 8.00 -12.82
C LEU A 371 0.00 6.60 -12.59
N LEU A 372 -0.60 6.00 -13.63
CA LEU A 372 -1.11 4.63 -13.58
C LEU A 372 -0.02 3.61 -13.27
N LEU A 373 1.15 3.73 -13.91
CA LEU A 373 2.27 2.81 -13.69
C LEU A 373 2.79 2.90 -12.25
N VAL A 374 3.03 4.10 -11.74
CA VAL A 374 3.57 4.30 -10.39
C VAL A 374 2.56 3.89 -9.31
N THR A 375 1.31 4.33 -9.41
CA THR A 375 0.30 4.02 -8.38
C THR A 375 -0.24 2.60 -8.51
N GLY A 376 -0.59 2.19 -9.74
CA GLY A 376 -1.23 0.90 -10.01
C GLY A 376 -0.31 -0.32 -9.93
N SER A 377 1.03 -0.12 -9.96
CA SER A 377 1.97 -1.22 -9.77
C SER A 377 2.17 -1.65 -8.30
N GLY A 378 1.30 -1.23 -7.38
CA GLY A 378 1.38 -1.60 -5.97
C GLY A 378 2.46 -0.87 -5.17
N VAL A 379 3.16 0.11 -5.76
CA VAL A 379 4.21 0.91 -5.09
C VAL A 379 3.66 1.64 -3.87
N LEU A 380 2.42 2.11 -3.94
CA LEU A 380 1.75 2.77 -2.83
C LEU A 380 1.62 1.85 -1.61
N THR A 381 1.26 0.58 -1.82
CA THR A 381 1.19 -0.43 -0.75
C THR A 381 2.59 -0.68 -0.14
N GLN A 382 3.64 -0.74 -0.97
CA GLN A 382 5.00 -0.92 -0.49
C GLN A 382 5.50 0.29 0.31
N ALA A 383 5.14 1.51 -0.11
CA ALA A 383 5.48 2.75 0.58
C ALA A 383 4.69 2.91 1.90
N PHE A 384 3.43 2.48 1.92
CA PHE A 384 2.59 2.47 3.13
C PHE A 384 3.09 1.47 4.19
N TYR A 385 3.64 0.34 3.74
CA TYR A 385 4.12 -0.74 4.59
C TYR A 385 5.63 -0.96 4.37
N PRO A 386 6.47 0.00 4.82
CA PRO A 386 7.90 0.05 4.47
C PRO A 386 8.73 -0.95 5.29
N MET A 387 8.46 -2.24 5.14
CA MET A 387 9.07 -3.33 5.87
C MET A 387 10.12 -4.10 5.07
N ILE A 388 10.73 -5.08 5.73
CA ILE A 388 11.70 -6.01 5.12
C ILE A 388 11.19 -6.67 3.84
N TYR A 389 9.88 -6.87 3.71
CA TYR A 389 9.25 -7.45 2.50
C TYR A 389 9.18 -6.50 1.33
N SER A 390 8.97 -5.20 1.62
CA SER A 390 8.81 -4.17 0.59
C SER A 390 10.12 -3.86 -0.12
N LEU A 391 11.22 -3.88 0.61
CA LEU A 391 12.53 -3.50 0.09
C LEU A 391 12.99 -4.36 -1.11
N PRO A 392 12.98 -5.71 -1.06
CA PRO A 392 13.41 -6.52 -2.21
C PRO A 392 12.47 -6.44 -3.39
N ILE A 393 11.17 -6.18 -3.19
CA ILE A 393 10.20 -5.97 -4.28
C ILE A 393 10.52 -4.66 -5.01
N LEU A 394 10.65 -3.55 -4.29
CA LEU A 394 10.99 -2.25 -4.87
C LEU A 394 12.34 -2.29 -5.58
N PHE A 395 13.33 -2.93 -4.96
CA PHE A 395 14.67 -3.07 -5.53
C PHE A 395 14.62 -3.82 -6.87
N SER A 396 13.89 -4.94 -6.92
CA SER A 396 13.72 -5.72 -8.14
C SER A 396 12.98 -4.95 -9.24
N LEU A 397 11.97 -4.15 -8.89
CA LEU A 397 11.28 -3.30 -9.86
C LEU A 397 12.21 -2.22 -10.43
N VAL A 398 13.03 -1.56 -9.58
CA VAL A 398 14.03 -0.57 -10.03
C VAL A 398 15.00 -1.20 -11.02
N LEU A 399 15.56 -2.35 -10.67
CA LEU A 399 16.50 -3.08 -11.52
C LEU A 399 15.84 -3.51 -12.85
N THR A 400 14.64 -4.06 -12.77
CA THR A 400 13.89 -4.55 -13.94
C THR A 400 13.55 -3.42 -14.90
N LEU A 401 12.93 -2.33 -14.41
CA LEU A 401 12.53 -1.20 -15.25
C LEU A 401 13.74 -0.49 -15.84
N THR A 402 14.82 -0.32 -15.05
CA THR A 402 16.08 0.25 -15.54
C THR A 402 16.71 -0.63 -16.61
N GLY A 403 16.82 -1.93 -16.37
CA GLY A 403 17.39 -2.89 -17.31
C GLY A 403 16.64 -2.95 -18.63
N LEU A 404 15.30 -3.01 -18.57
CA LEU A 404 14.44 -2.97 -19.75
C LEU A 404 14.55 -1.64 -20.51
N GLY A 405 14.58 -0.52 -19.81
CA GLY A 405 14.78 0.79 -20.41
C GLY A 405 16.10 0.89 -21.18
N LEU A 406 17.19 0.35 -20.61
CA LEU A 406 18.49 0.26 -21.26
C LEU A 406 18.46 -0.63 -22.50
N TRP A 407 17.85 -1.82 -22.43
CA TRP A 407 17.71 -2.71 -23.58
C TRP A 407 16.89 -2.11 -24.71
N ILE A 408 15.80 -1.42 -24.39
CA ILE A 408 14.99 -0.70 -25.38
C ILE A 408 15.82 0.36 -26.11
N ASN A 409 16.73 1.06 -25.40
CA ASN A 409 17.60 2.09 -25.95
C ASN A 409 18.93 1.54 -26.51
N ALA A 410 19.14 0.21 -26.51
CA ALA A 410 20.41 -0.36 -26.98
C ALA A 410 20.68 -0.16 -28.47
N ARG A 411 19.63 -0.07 -29.31
CA ARG A 411 19.79 0.22 -30.76
C ARG A 411 20.03 1.70 -30.97
N LYS A 412 21.20 2.02 -31.53
CA LYS A 412 21.59 3.38 -31.91
C LYS A 412 20.94 3.80 -33.23
N ASP A 413 20.90 5.09 -33.50
CA ASP A 413 20.42 5.63 -34.78
C ASP A 413 21.28 5.16 -35.96
N THR A 414 22.54 4.79 -35.73
CA THR A 414 23.47 4.20 -36.71
C THR A 414 23.12 2.76 -37.11
N GLY A 415 22.11 2.15 -36.44
CA GLY A 415 21.74 0.75 -36.65
C GLY A 415 22.56 -0.27 -35.84
N GLU A 416 23.64 0.17 -35.18
CA GLU A 416 24.46 -0.66 -34.30
C GLU A 416 23.84 -0.84 -32.92
N LEU A 417 24.22 -1.93 -32.22
CA LEU A 417 23.84 -2.16 -30.83
C LEU A 417 24.93 -1.59 -29.88
N SER A 418 24.46 -0.86 -28.87
CA SER A 418 25.33 -0.36 -27.79
C SER A 418 25.62 -1.51 -26.81
N LYS A 419 26.84 -2.03 -26.83
CA LYS A 419 27.30 -3.09 -25.94
C LYS A 419 27.16 -2.66 -24.45
N LEU A 420 27.36 -1.38 -24.13
CA LEU A 420 27.22 -0.84 -22.79
C LEU A 420 25.76 -0.94 -22.29
N HIS A 421 24.78 -0.56 -23.12
CA HIS A 421 23.37 -0.67 -22.77
C HIS A 421 22.94 -2.15 -22.64
N LEU A 422 23.47 -3.04 -23.49
CA LEU A 422 23.22 -4.48 -23.39
C LEU A 422 23.78 -5.03 -22.07
N LEU A 423 25.05 -4.70 -21.76
CA LEU A 423 25.74 -5.19 -20.58
C LEU A 423 25.10 -4.69 -19.28
N ILE A 424 24.91 -3.36 -19.13
CA ILE A 424 24.34 -2.79 -17.90
C ILE A 424 22.88 -3.26 -17.74
N GLY A 425 22.09 -3.32 -18.83
CA GLY A 425 20.75 -3.84 -18.79
C GLY A 425 20.69 -5.32 -18.33
N ALA A 426 21.63 -6.14 -18.82
CA ALA A 426 21.76 -7.53 -18.39
C ALA A 426 22.19 -7.66 -16.92
N ILE A 427 23.13 -6.81 -16.46
CA ILE A 427 23.52 -6.76 -15.04
C ILE A 427 22.31 -6.41 -14.17
N CYS A 428 21.56 -5.36 -14.51
CA CYS A 428 20.36 -4.98 -13.76
C CYS A 428 19.37 -6.14 -13.65
N ILE A 429 19.05 -6.82 -14.75
CA ILE A 429 18.10 -7.92 -14.73
C ILE A 429 18.66 -9.15 -13.97
N ALA A 430 19.93 -9.48 -14.14
CA ALA A 430 20.58 -10.60 -13.45
C ALA A 430 20.63 -10.40 -11.93
N LEU A 431 20.86 -9.17 -11.45
CA LEU A 431 20.90 -8.82 -10.04
C LEU A 431 19.57 -9.07 -9.30
N ASN A 432 18.46 -9.27 -10.02
CA ASN A 432 17.21 -9.71 -9.40
C ASN A 432 17.34 -11.04 -8.65
N LEU A 433 18.27 -11.91 -9.04
CA LEU A 433 18.58 -13.15 -8.29
C LEU A 433 18.97 -12.86 -6.84
N GLY A 434 19.58 -11.71 -6.58
CA GLY A 434 19.97 -11.28 -5.24
C GLY A 434 18.90 -10.49 -4.48
N CYS A 435 17.67 -10.35 -5.03
CA CYS A 435 16.52 -9.68 -4.40
C CYS A 435 15.28 -10.59 -4.42
N ARG A 436 14.64 -10.68 -5.58
CA ARG A 436 13.44 -11.50 -5.86
C ARG A 436 13.73 -12.34 -7.12
N PRO A 437 14.17 -13.59 -6.97
CA PRO A 437 14.67 -14.43 -8.07
C PRO A 437 13.70 -14.57 -9.24
N GLN A 438 12.39 -14.61 -9.01
CA GLN A 438 11.39 -14.72 -10.06
C GLN A 438 11.42 -13.57 -11.08
N PHE A 439 11.87 -12.37 -10.68
CA PHE A 439 12.00 -11.25 -11.63
C PHE A 439 13.08 -11.46 -12.70
N VAL A 440 14.04 -12.37 -12.48
CA VAL A 440 15.04 -12.67 -13.51
C VAL A 440 14.41 -13.22 -14.77
N LEU A 441 13.25 -13.88 -14.68
CA LEU A 441 12.52 -14.46 -15.81
C LEU A 441 12.09 -13.41 -16.86
N VAL A 442 12.09 -12.12 -16.47
CA VAL A 442 11.88 -11.04 -17.44
C VAL A 442 12.94 -11.00 -18.53
N VAL A 443 14.10 -11.67 -18.33
CA VAL A 443 15.15 -11.82 -19.36
C VAL A 443 14.61 -12.34 -20.68
N PHE A 444 13.59 -13.18 -20.65
CA PHE A 444 13.01 -13.74 -21.87
C PHE A 444 12.32 -12.70 -22.76
N VAL A 445 12.01 -11.50 -22.25
CA VAL A 445 11.53 -10.38 -23.07
C VAL A 445 12.60 -9.87 -24.04
N ALA A 446 13.86 -10.22 -23.81
CA ALA A 446 14.94 -9.94 -24.78
C ALA A 446 14.63 -10.50 -26.18
N PHE A 447 13.97 -11.65 -26.25
CA PHE A 447 13.60 -12.25 -27.54
C PHE A 447 12.68 -11.33 -28.36
N PRO A 448 11.51 -10.89 -27.89
CA PRO A 448 10.67 -9.98 -28.65
C PRO A 448 11.29 -8.56 -28.79
N ILE A 449 12.11 -8.08 -27.85
CA ILE A 449 12.79 -6.78 -27.99
C ILE A 449 13.84 -6.79 -29.10
N PHE A 450 14.63 -7.86 -29.19
CA PHE A 450 15.77 -7.99 -30.13
C PHE A 450 15.47 -8.95 -31.28
N TRP A 451 14.20 -9.25 -31.57
CA TRP A 451 13.83 -10.25 -32.58
C TRP A 451 14.41 -9.93 -33.96
N SER A 452 14.39 -8.66 -34.40
CA SER A 452 14.98 -8.23 -35.66
C SER A 452 16.49 -8.41 -35.65
N GLU A 453 17.15 -8.03 -34.57
CA GLU A 453 18.60 -8.12 -34.40
C GLU A 453 19.11 -9.57 -34.35
N ILE A 454 18.30 -10.45 -33.72
CA ILE A 454 18.60 -11.90 -33.73
C ILE A 454 18.51 -12.48 -35.17
N ARG A 455 17.47 -12.09 -35.92
CA ARG A 455 17.31 -12.51 -37.33
C ARG A 455 18.41 -11.97 -38.25
N GLU A 456 18.85 -10.75 -37.99
CA GLU A 456 19.96 -10.08 -38.69
C GLU A 456 21.35 -10.55 -38.22
N ARG A 457 21.41 -11.59 -37.35
CA ARG A 457 22.64 -12.18 -36.82
C ARG A 457 23.51 -11.22 -36.00
N PHE A 458 22.91 -10.22 -35.32
CA PHE A 458 23.60 -9.41 -34.32
C PHE A 458 23.77 -10.12 -32.98
N PHE A 459 23.11 -11.27 -32.80
CA PHE A 459 23.27 -12.19 -31.67
C PHE A 459 23.49 -13.62 -32.19
N PHE A 460 24.05 -14.48 -31.33
CA PHE A 460 24.25 -15.92 -31.56
C PHE A 460 24.98 -16.24 -32.88
N SER A 461 25.92 -15.37 -33.24
CA SER A 461 26.74 -15.51 -34.47
C SER A 461 28.16 -14.99 -34.20
N VAL A 462 29.12 -15.35 -35.07
CA VAL A 462 30.51 -14.88 -34.98
C VAL A 462 30.56 -13.32 -34.99
N ARG A 463 29.76 -12.70 -35.85
CA ARG A 463 29.66 -11.22 -35.94
C ARG A 463 29.08 -10.59 -34.68
N GLY A 464 28.11 -11.28 -34.04
CA GLY A 464 27.38 -10.78 -32.88
C GLY A 464 27.84 -11.34 -31.54
N ILE A 465 28.99 -12.04 -31.50
CA ILE A 465 29.45 -12.72 -30.27
C ILE A 465 29.58 -11.76 -29.08
N TRP A 466 30.11 -10.58 -29.27
CA TRP A 466 30.28 -9.59 -28.22
C TRP A 466 28.95 -9.05 -27.67
N ASN A 467 27.92 -8.95 -28.50
CA ASN A 467 26.56 -8.61 -28.04
C ASN A 467 25.95 -9.74 -27.23
N THR A 468 26.15 -10.98 -27.67
CA THR A 468 25.70 -12.19 -26.97
C THR A 468 26.40 -12.30 -25.62
N LEU A 469 27.71 -12.16 -25.56
CA LEU A 469 28.49 -12.19 -24.32
C LEU A 469 28.08 -11.06 -23.37
N ALA A 470 27.84 -9.84 -23.88
CA ALA A 470 27.38 -8.71 -23.07
C ALA A 470 26.04 -8.97 -22.37
N VAL A 471 25.19 -9.84 -22.94
CA VAL A 471 23.92 -10.24 -22.32
C VAL A 471 24.10 -11.48 -21.42
N ILE A 472 24.78 -12.51 -21.87
CA ILE A 472 24.80 -13.82 -21.17
C ILE A 472 25.76 -13.82 -19.96
N VAL A 473 26.95 -13.21 -20.09
CA VAL A 473 27.98 -13.26 -19.03
C VAL A 473 27.49 -12.72 -17.69
N PRO A 474 26.74 -11.60 -17.61
CA PRO A 474 26.19 -11.13 -16.34
C PRO A 474 25.32 -12.16 -15.64
N PHE A 475 24.45 -12.88 -16.36
CA PHE A 475 23.60 -13.92 -15.76
C PHE A 475 24.40 -15.10 -15.25
N LEU A 476 25.45 -15.51 -15.96
CA LEU A 476 26.31 -16.59 -15.51
C LEU A 476 27.09 -16.21 -14.24
N LEU A 477 27.62 -14.99 -14.19
CA LEU A 477 28.37 -14.50 -13.05
C LEU A 477 27.48 -14.31 -11.82
N VAL A 478 26.38 -13.54 -11.96
CA VAL A 478 25.46 -13.31 -10.83
C VAL A 478 24.81 -14.62 -10.40
N GLY A 479 24.38 -15.45 -11.34
CA GLY A 479 23.81 -16.77 -11.06
C GLY A 479 24.82 -17.68 -10.32
N GLY A 480 26.07 -17.75 -10.78
CA GLY A 480 27.11 -18.51 -10.12
C GLY A 480 27.39 -18.05 -8.68
N VAL A 481 27.50 -16.73 -8.47
CA VAL A 481 27.67 -16.16 -7.13
C VAL A 481 26.46 -16.47 -6.23
N THR A 482 25.23 -16.32 -6.74
CA THR A 482 24.01 -16.62 -5.98
C THR A 482 23.93 -18.10 -5.64
N MET A 483 24.25 -19.01 -6.57
CA MET A 483 24.27 -20.43 -6.33
C MET A 483 25.31 -20.83 -5.28
N ALA A 484 26.51 -20.23 -5.33
CA ALA A 484 27.54 -20.45 -4.31
C ALA A 484 27.08 -19.94 -2.92
N TYR A 485 26.45 -18.75 -2.87
CA TYR A 485 25.88 -18.18 -1.64
C TYR A 485 24.77 -19.08 -1.04
N ASN A 486 23.90 -19.64 -1.88
CA ASN A 486 22.87 -20.59 -1.44
C ASN A 486 23.47 -21.88 -0.91
N TYR A 487 24.47 -22.43 -1.59
CA TYR A 487 25.15 -23.65 -1.15
C TYR A 487 25.80 -23.51 0.22
N VAL A 488 26.48 -22.39 0.45
CA VAL A 488 27.11 -22.11 1.77
C VAL A 488 26.10 -22.00 2.92
N ARG A 489 24.85 -21.58 2.62
CA ARG A 489 23.80 -21.40 3.63
C ARG A 489 22.98 -22.67 3.87
N PHE A 490 22.61 -23.36 2.79
CA PHE A 490 21.54 -24.35 2.79
C PHE A 490 21.95 -25.69 2.16
N ASP A 491 23.24 -25.89 1.90
CA ASP A 491 23.78 -27.12 1.23
C ASP A 491 23.08 -27.42 -0.13
N SER A 492 22.45 -26.41 -0.74
CA SER A 492 21.72 -26.50 -2.01
C SER A 492 21.93 -25.26 -2.84
N VAL A 493 22.28 -25.41 -4.11
CA VAL A 493 22.48 -24.29 -5.05
C VAL A 493 21.18 -23.62 -5.46
N PHE A 494 20.05 -24.31 -5.34
CA PHE A 494 18.73 -23.84 -5.77
C PHE A 494 17.79 -23.45 -4.63
N ASP A 495 18.19 -23.66 -3.37
CA ASP A 495 17.38 -23.25 -2.23
C ASP A 495 17.75 -21.83 -1.79
N PHE A 496 16.77 -20.93 -1.82
CA PHE A 496 16.93 -19.53 -1.42
C PHE A 496 16.59 -19.30 0.07
N GLY A 497 16.19 -20.33 0.81
CA GLY A 497 15.90 -20.29 2.23
C GLY A 497 14.43 -20.06 2.60
N ALA A 498 13.57 -19.79 1.64
CA ALA A 498 12.13 -19.62 1.92
C ALA A 498 11.47 -20.90 2.45
N THR A 499 11.99 -22.07 2.09
CA THR A 499 11.58 -23.38 2.59
C THR A 499 11.79 -23.52 4.09
N TYR A 500 12.85 -22.90 4.61
CA TYR A 500 13.24 -23.00 6.04
C TYR A 500 12.71 -21.86 6.89
N ASN A 501 11.76 -21.08 6.37
CA ASN A 501 11.25 -19.89 7.04
C ASN A 501 10.34 -20.24 8.22
N LEU A 502 10.57 -19.59 9.37
CA LEU A 502 9.81 -19.76 10.60
C LEU A 502 8.57 -18.89 10.61
N THR A 503 7.55 -19.32 9.92
CA THR A 503 6.23 -18.65 9.84
C THR A 503 5.18 -19.38 10.68
N GLY A 504 3.91 -19.01 10.53
CA GLY A 504 2.74 -19.73 11.03
C GLY A 504 2.47 -21.06 10.32
N PHE A 505 3.16 -21.34 9.22
CA PHE A 505 3.03 -22.56 8.42
C PHE A 505 4.35 -23.32 8.38
N ASP A 506 4.27 -24.64 8.42
CA ASP A 506 5.43 -25.49 8.16
C ASP A 506 5.74 -25.50 6.66
N MET A 507 6.70 -24.67 6.26
CA MET A 507 7.07 -24.50 4.86
C MET A 507 7.83 -25.68 4.28
N VAL A 508 8.46 -26.52 5.14
CA VAL A 508 9.18 -27.73 4.70
C VAL A 508 8.22 -28.83 4.26
N HIS A 509 7.09 -28.96 4.98
CA HIS A 509 6.07 -29.99 4.71
C HIS A 509 4.87 -29.47 3.90
N ARG A 510 4.97 -28.25 3.39
CA ARG A 510 3.89 -27.63 2.59
C ARG A 510 3.70 -28.33 1.26
N SER A 511 2.43 -28.67 0.95
CA SER A 511 2.06 -29.26 -0.34
C SER A 511 1.52 -28.23 -1.31
N TYR A 512 1.74 -28.45 -2.61
CA TYR A 512 1.15 -27.72 -3.70
C TYR A 512 -0.18 -28.35 -4.13
N ALA A 513 -1.16 -27.54 -4.55
CA ALA A 513 -2.46 -28.03 -4.97
C ALA A 513 -3.03 -27.23 -6.13
N LEU A 514 -3.11 -27.84 -7.31
CA LEU A 514 -3.63 -27.20 -8.53
C LEU A 514 -5.06 -26.61 -8.34
N SER A 515 -5.83 -27.12 -7.38
CA SER A 515 -7.17 -26.62 -7.04
C SER A 515 -7.16 -25.19 -6.45
N ARG A 516 -6.02 -24.71 -5.95
CA ARG A 516 -5.88 -23.34 -5.43
C ARG A 516 -5.79 -22.30 -6.55
N ILE A 517 -5.26 -22.68 -7.71
CA ILE A 517 -4.95 -21.74 -8.81
C ILE A 517 -6.18 -20.94 -9.27
N PRO A 518 -7.34 -21.54 -9.58
CA PRO A 518 -8.51 -20.77 -10.01
C PRO A 518 -8.98 -19.73 -8.96
N TRP A 519 -8.95 -20.11 -7.68
CA TRP A 519 -9.31 -19.21 -6.58
C TRP A 519 -8.28 -18.11 -6.36
N GLY A 520 -6.99 -18.44 -6.42
CA GLY A 520 -5.92 -17.47 -6.36
C GLY A 520 -6.00 -16.44 -7.49
N LEU A 521 -6.24 -16.89 -8.72
CA LEU A 521 -6.44 -16.00 -9.86
C LEU A 521 -7.67 -15.11 -9.70
N TRP A 522 -8.78 -15.66 -9.19
CA TRP A 522 -9.97 -14.87 -8.89
C TRP A 522 -9.67 -13.78 -7.86
N MET A 523 -9.07 -14.16 -6.74
CA MET A 523 -8.78 -13.24 -5.64
C MET A 523 -7.76 -12.17 -6.04
N TYR A 524 -6.70 -12.55 -6.76
CA TYR A 524 -5.72 -11.60 -7.22
C TYR A 524 -6.24 -10.63 -8.27
N LEU A 525 -7.12 -11.07 -9.18
CA LEU A 525 -7.51 -10.26 -10.34
C LEU A 525 -8.91 -9.65 -10.21
N PHE A 526 -9.91 -10.44 -9.81
CA PHE A 526 -11.31 -10.10 -10.03
C PHE A 526 -12.13 -9.91 -8.76
N GLN A 527 -11.56 -10.18 -7.59
CA GLN A 527 -12.28 -10.01 -6.32
C GLN A 527 -12.83 -8.59 -6.20
N PRO A 528 -14.16 -8.39 -6.04
CA PRO A 528 -14.74 -7.06 -5.84
C PRO A 528 -14.27 -6.43 -4.52
N ILE A 529 -14.31 -5.10 -4.44
CA ILE A 529 -14.08 -4.36 -3.19
C ILE A 529 -15.33 -4.46 -2.31
N ASN A 530 -15.15 -4.67 -1.00
CA ASN A 530 -16.21 -4.59 -0.02
C ASN A 530 -16.30 -3.16 0.54
N ILE A 531 -17.24 -2.36 0.04
CA ILE A 531 -17.44 -0.96 0.41
C ILE A 531 -18.50 -0.85 1.50
N SER A 532 -18.20 -0.07 2.54
CA SER A 532 -19.10 0.32 3.62
C SER A 532 -19.40 1.81 3.55
N PRO A 533 -20.61 2.30 3.92
CA PRO A 533 -20.87 3.72 4.04
C PRO A 533 -20.10 4.38 5.21
N ASN A 534 -19.75 3.58 6.22
CA ASN A 534 -19.04 4.07 7.40
C ASN A 534 -17.53 4.04 7.18
N TYR A 535 -16.81 5.02 7.77
CA TYR A 535 -15.36 5.03 7.83
C TYR A 535 -14.84 3.71 8.44
N PRO A 536 -13.76 3.10 7.93
CA PRO A 536 -12.86 3.57 6.87
C PRO A 536 -13.30 3.20 5.43
N PHE A 537 -14.54 2.98 5.15
CA PHE A 537 -15.20 2.75 3.86
C PHE A 537 -14.90 1.42 3.19
N MET A 538 -13.76 0.81 3.43
CA MET A 538 -13.40 -0.50 2.89
C MET A 538 -13.23 -1.50 4.03
N LYS A 539 -13.89 -2.65 3.88
CA LYS A 539 -13.80 -3.76 4.84
C LYS A 539 -13.01 -4.92 4.24
N GLN A 540 -12.33 -5.64 5.12
CA GLN A 540 -11.68 -6.90 4.76
C GLN A 540 -12.70 -7.85 4.14
N LEU A 541 -12.26 -8.61 3.16
CA LEU A 541 -13.05 -9.64 2.51
C LEU A 541 -12.87 -10.97 3.25
N ASP A 542 -13.98 -11.67 3.47
CA ASP A 542 -13.94 -13.05 3.91
C ASP A 542 -13.43 -13.93 2.77
N VAL A 543 -12.33 -14.61 3.03
CA VAL A 543 -11.73 -15.52 2.07
C VAL A 543 -12.12 -16.95 2.44
N PRO A 544 -12.71 -17.72 1.52
CA PRO A 544 -13.08 -19.11 1.79
C PRO A 544 -11.83 -19.99 1.90
N SER A 545 -11.24 -20.04 3.10
CA SER A 545 -10.02 -20.78 3.41
C SER A 545 -10.12 -22.29 3.10
N GLY A 546 -11.33 -22.86 3.13
CA GLY A 546 -11.56 -24.25 2.78
C GLY A 546 -11.12 -24.63 1.36
N PHE A 547 -11.14 -23.70 0.40
CA PHE A 547 -10.65 -23.92 -0.97
C PHE A 547 -9.13 -23.67 -1.11
N MET A 548 -8.57 -22.85 -0.23
CA MET A 548 -7.16 -22.46 -0.29
C MET A 548 -6.27 -23.40 0.52
N GLY A 549 -6.84 -24.20 1.42
CA GLY A 549 -6.09 -25.12 2.27
C GLY A 549 -5.05 -24.37 3.12
N GLN A 550 -3.80 -24.82 3.08
CA GLN A 550 -2.68 -24.20 3.80
C GLN A 550 -2.05 -23.00 3.07
N THR A 551 -2.81 -22.29 2.26
CA THR A 551 -2.31 -21.07 1.61
C THR A 551 -2.19 -19.94 2.61
N ILE A 552 -1.06 -19.25 2.60
CA ILE A 552 -0.85 -18.03 3.39
C ILE A 552 -1.76 -16.94 2.80
N MET A 553 -2.57 -16.33 3.64
CA MET A 553 -3.44 -15.26 3.24
C MET A 553 -3.26 -14.07 4.19
N GLU A 554 -2.97 -12.91 3.60
CA GLU A 554 -3.05 -11.64 4.29
C GLU A 554 -4.44 -11.02 4.08
N PRO A 555 -4.86 -10.09 4.96
CA PRO A 555 -6.11 -9.37 4.76
C PRO A 555 -6.22 -8.79 3.36
N ASN A 556 -7.29 -9.14 2.64
CA ASN A 556 -7.56 -8.72 1.28
C ASN A 556 -8.78 -7.79 1.24
N PHE A 557 -8.71 -6.73 0.44
CA PHE A 557 -9.74 -5.70 0.30
C PHE A 557 -10.33 -5.64 -1.11
N GLY A 558 -9.77 -6.37 -2.07
CA GLY A 558 -10.22 -6.44 -3.46
C GLY A 558 -9.11 -6.90 -4.39
N GLY A 559 -9.48 -7.35 -5.58
CA GLY A 559 -8.57 -7.79 -6.62
C GLY A 559 -7.90 -6.63 -7.38
N PHE A 560 -6.88 -6.96 -8.15
CA PHE A 560 -6.08 -5.99 -8.90
C PHE A 560 -6.93 -5.09 -9.81
N PHE A 561 -7.87 -5.66 -10.58
CA PHE A 561 -8.71 -4.86 -11.48
C PHE A 561 -9.74 -3.99 -10.76
N ALA A 562 -10.06 -4.29 -9.51
CA ALA A 562 -10.90 -3.43 -8.70
C ALA A 562 -10.15 -2.16 -8.27
N PHE A 563 -8.85 -2.28 -7.93
CA PHE A 563 -7.99 -1.14 -7.59
C PHE A 563 -7.35 -0.46 -8.81
N VAL A 564 -7.18 -1.18 -9.91
CA VAL A 564 -6.53 -0.69 -11.13
C VAL A 564 -7.43 -0.95 -12.35
N PRO A 565 -8.64 -0.40 -12.41
CA PRO A 565 -9.62 -0.73 -13.45
C PRO A 565 -9.15 -0.34 -14.86
N ALA A 566 -8.26 0.65 -15.00
CA ALA A 566 -7.65 0.98 -16.29
C ALA A 566 -6.82 -0.18 -16.88
N ALA A 567 -6.32 -1.09 -16.06
CA ALA A 567 -5.58 -2.25 -16.54
C ALA A 567 -6.45 -3.25 -17.33
N LEU A 568 -7.79 -3.19 -17.20
CA LEU A 568 -8.72 -3.98 -18.02
C LEU A 568 -8.55 -3.76 -19.53
N PHE A 569 -8.02 -2.60 -19.94
CA PHE A 569 -7.69 -2.36 -21.35
C PHE A 569 -6.67 -3.37 -21.91
N ALA A 570 -5.90 -4.06 -21.08
CA ALA A 570 -4.99 -5.11 -21.53
C ALA A 570 -5.72 -6.28 -22.22
N PHE A 571 -6.96 -6.59 -21.81
CA PHE A 571 -7.78 -7.61 -22.46
C PHE A 571 -8.18 -7.26 -23.90
N LEU A 572 -8.19 -5.98 -24.24
CA LEU A 572 -8.50 -5.51 -25.58
C LEU A 572 -7.28 -5.53 -26.51
N LEU A 573 -6.13 -5.98 -26.07
CA LEU A 573 -4.88 -6.01 -26.86
C LEU A 573 -5.06 -6.78 -28.20
N CYS A 574 -5.82 -7.87 -28.20
CA CYS A 574 -6.07 -8.65 -29.40
C CYS A 574 -6.81 -7.87 -30.51
N THR A 575 -7.63 -6.88 -30.13
CA THR A 575 -8.41 -6.05 -31.09
C THR A 575 -7.54 -5.05 -31.86
N VAL A 576 -6.34 -4.75 -31.35
CA VAL A 576 -5.31 -3.87 -31.98
C VAL A 576 -4.09 -4.67 -32.44
N ARG A 577 -4.26 -5.98 -32.69
CA ARG A 577 -3.15 -6.88 -33.06
C ARG A 577 -2.37 -6.42 -34.29
N LYS A 578 -3.05 -5.90 -35.33
CA LYS A 578 -2.40 -5.43 -36.56
C LYS A 578 -1.48 -4.24 -36.27
N GLU A 579 -2.00 -3.28 -35.55
CA GLU A 579 -1.30 -2.04 -35.13
C GLU A 579 -0.13 -2.37 -34.19
N ALA A 580 -0.33 -3.30 -33.27
CA ALA A 580 0.70 -3.76 -32.33
C ALA A 580 1.84 -4.48 -33.07
N LYS A 581 1.54 -5.30 -34.09
CA LYS A 581 2.56 -5.92 -34.95
C LYS A 581 3.33 -4.88 -35.76
N ALA A 582 2.64 -3.91 -36.34
CA ALA A 582 3.25 -2.83 -37.11
C ALA A 582 4.18 -1.95 -36.25
N SER A 583 3.85 -1.78 -34.98
CA SER A 583 4.68 -1.03 -34.00
C SER A 583 5.80 -1.87 -33.37
N GLY A 584 5.86 -3.19 -33.62
CA GLY A 584 6.85 -4.10 -33.04
C GLY A 584 6.61 -4.48 -31.56
N ILE A 585 5.45 -4.10 -30.97
CA ILE A 585 5.19 -4.34 -29.55
C ILE A 585 4.33 -5.58 -29.27
N TRP A 586 3.80 -6.23 -30.32
CA TRP A 586 2.93 -7.40 -30.13
C TRP A 586 3.56 -8.50 -29.30
N GLY A 587 4.80 -8.89 -29.65
CA GLY A 587 5.54 -9.94 -28.94
C GLY A 587 5.88 -9.53 -27.50
N ILE A 588 6.22 -8.27 -27.27
CA ILE A 588 6.55 -7.73 -25.94
C ILE A 588 5.31 -7.78 -25.05
N ASN A 589 4.17 -7.29 -25.52
CA ASN A 589 2.93 -7.28 -24.74
C ASN A 589 2.41 -8.71 -24.49
N LEU A 590 2.51 -9.60 -25.47
CA LEU A 590 2.13 -10.99 -25.27
C LEU A 590 3.00 -11.67 -24.21
N PHE A 591 4.32 -11.39 -24.22
CA PHE A 591 5.21 -11.87 -23.18
C PHE A 591 4.82 -11.29 -21.81
N PHE A 592 4.54 -10.00 -21.71
CA PHE A 592 4.19 -9.37 -20.44
C PHE A 592 2.90 -9.96 -19.83
N VAL A 593 1.86 -10.13 -20.64
CA VAL A 593 0.60 -10.73 -20.17
C VAL A 593 0.80 -12.21 -19.79
N GLY A 594 1.56 -12.96 -20.59
CA GLY A 594 1.90 -14.35 -20.28
C GLY A 594 2.76 -14.49 -19.02
N PHE A 595 3.73 -13.60 -18.84
CA PHE A 595 4.59 -13.59 -17.65
C PHE A 595 3.80 -13.19 -16.38
N ALA A 596 2.89 -12.22 -16.49
CA ALA A 596 1.98 -11.90 -15.40
C ALA A 596 1.15 -13.12 -14.96
N ALA A 597 0.64 -13.90 -15.92
CA ALA A 597 -0.10 -15.13 -15.61
C ALA A 597 0.78 -16.18 -14.90
N VAL A 598 2.04 -16.33 -15.30
CA VAL A 598 3.00 -17.23 -14.64
C VAL A 598 3.26 -16.77 -13.20
N LEU A 599 3.52 -15.48 -13.00
CA LEU A 599 3.75 -14.92 -11.65
C LEU A 599 2.54 -15.13 -10.75
N LEU A 600 1.32 -14.89 -11.24
CA LEU A 600 0.08 -15.11 -10.49
C LEU A 600 -0.09 -16.55 -10.00
N VAL A 601 0.27 -17.53 -10.84
CA VAL A 601 0.25 -18.95 -10.47
C VAL A 601 1.31 -19.25 -9.41
N VAL A 602 2.53 -18.74 -9.62
CA VAL A 602 3.65 -18.92 -8.69
C VAL A 602 3.34 -18.30 -7.34
N ASP A 603 2.83 -17.06 -7.31
CA ASP A 603 2.47 -16.36 -6.08
C ASP A 603 1.36 -17.11 -5.32
N THR A 604 0.30 -17.57 -6.02
CA THR A 604 -0.77 -18.35 -5.40
C THR A 604 -0.26 -19.61 -4.70
N GLU A 605 0.65 -20.34 -5.33
CA GLU A 605 1.12 -21.64 -4.81
C GLU A 605 2.28 -21.51 -3.81
N ILE A 606 3.21 -20.58 -4.05
CA ILE A 606 4.44 -20.51 -3.27
C ILE A 606 4.35 -19.50 -2.14
N VAL A 607 3.84 -18.30 -2.43
CA VAL A 607 3.90 -17.17 -1.48
C VAL A 607 2.58 -16.96 -0.73
N GLY A 608 1.45 -17.23 -1.38
CA GLY A 608 0.10 -17.00 -0.86
C GLY A 608 -0.56 -15.76 -1.44
N ILE A 609 -1.69 -15.34 -0.85
CA ILE A 609 -2.49 -14.21 -1.33
C ILE A 609 -2.18 -12.97 -0.50
N SER A 610 -1.61 -11.95 -1.14
CA SER A 610 -1.34 -10.65 -0.52
C SER A 610 -1.34 -9.53 -1.55
N THR A 611 -1.86 -8.35 -1.17
CA THR A 611 -1.90 -7.16 -2.02
C THR A 611 -0.51 -6.62 -2.37
N ARG A 612 0.53 -6.92 -1.58
CA ARG A 612 1.92 -6.52 -1.87
C ARG A 612 2.45 -7.15 -3.15
N TYR A 613 1.96 -8.35 -3.53
CA TYR A 613 2.38 -9.03 -4.76
C TYR A 613 1.77 -8.46 -6.04
N TYR A 614 0.80 -7.51 -5.93
CA TYR A 614 0.39 -6.73 -7.10
C TYR A 614 1.56 -6.00 -7.75
N SER A 615 2.60 -5.71 -7.01
CA SER A 615 3.85 -5.12 -7.53
C SER A 615 4.65 -6.06 -8.42
N GLU A 616 4.44 -7.37 -8.34
CA GLU A 616 5.17 -8.35 -9.16
C GLU A 616 4.59 -8.46 -10.57
N PHE A 617 3.27 -8.53 -10.71
CA PHE A 617 2.62 -8.72 -12.00
C PHE A 617 1.86 -7.49 -12.55
N GLY A 618 1.44 -6.57 -11.69
CA GLY A 618 0.54 -5.46 -12.05
C GLY A 618 1.12 -4.53 -13.11
N TRP A 619 2.40 -4.16 -13.01
CA TRP A 619 3.07 -3.32 -14.00
C TRP A 619 3.07 -3.93 -15.40
N LEU A 620 3.12 -5.27 -15.53
CA LEU A 620 3.07 -5.98 -16.79
C LEU A 620 1.71 -5.80 -17.49
N LEU A 621 0.62 -5.96 -16.74
CA LEU A 621 -0.74 -5.73 -17.24
C LEU A 621 -0.98 -4.25 -17.57
N ILE A 622 -0.46 -3.34 -16.76
CA ILE A 622 -0.54 -1.89 -17.00
C ILE A 622 0.14 -1.50 -18.31
N ILE A 623 1.31 -2.03 -18.62
CA ILE A 623 2.00 -1.76 -19.90
C ILE A 623 1.17 -2.28 -21.09
N GLY A 624 0.53 -3.44 -20.94
CA GLY A 624 -0.43 -3.97 -21.91
C GLY A 624 -1.61 -3.00 -22.15
N ALA A 625 -2.19 -2.47 -21.08
CA ALA A 625 -3.29 -1.52 -21.14
C ALA A 625 -2.88 -0.19 -21.78
N ILE A 626 -1.74 0.38 -21.38
CA ILE A 626 -1.18 1.62 -21.95
C ILE A 626 -0.93 1.46 -23.47
N SER A 627 -0.35 0.32 -23.87
CA SER A 627 -0.12 -0.01 -25.26
C SER A 627 -1.43 -0.05 -26.05
N THR A 628 -2.43 -0.74 -25.49
CA THR A 628 -3.74 -0.90 -26.13
C THR A 628 -4.44 0.43 -26.34
N VAL A 629 -4.56 1.26 -25.30
CA VAL A 629 -5.23 2.58 -25.41
C VAL A 629 -4.54 3.47 -26.42
N THR A 630 -3.21 3.51 -26.41
CA THR A 630 -2.47 4.35 -27.36
C THR A 630 -2.64 3.89 -28.81
N LEU A 631 -2.69 2.57 -29.04
CA LEU A 631 -2.94 2.03 -30.36
C LEU A 631 -4.40 2.22 -30.82
N TYR A 632 -5.36 2.15 -29.90
CA TYR A 632 -6.76 2.49 -30.16
C TYR A 632 -6.91 3.94 -30.63
N ALA A 633 -6.27 4.88 -29.92
CA ALA A 633 -6.28 6.28 -30.29
C ALA A 633 -5.74 6.53 -31.72
N LYS A 634 -4.83 5.68 -32.19
CA LYS A 634 -4.29 5.75 -33.57
C LYS A 634 -5.12 5.02 -34.61
N LYS A 635 -5.76 3.90 -34.23
CA LYS A 635 -6.54 3.05 -35.14
C LYS A 635 -7.80 3.73 -35.62
N TYR A 636 -8.50 4.40 -34.73
CA TYR A 636 -9.77 5.02 -35.04
C TYR A 636 -9.53 6.47 -35.47
N SER A 637 -9.72 6.73 -36.78
CA SER A 637 -9.67 8.08 -37.34
C SER A 637 -10.85 8.95 -36.89
N SER A 638 -11.92 8.33 -36.35
CA SER A 638 -13.03 9.04 -35.71
C SER A 638 -12.56 9.65 -34.41
N GLU A 639 -12.44 10.96 -34.37
CA GLU A 639 -12.05 11.73 -33.20
C GLU A 639 -12.95 11.45 -31.97
N ARG A 640 -14.23 11.16 -32.21
CA ARG A 640 -15.19 10.84 -31.14
C ARG A 640 -14.85 9.52 -30.42
N ILE A 641 -14.52 8.46 -31.17
CA ILE A 641 -14.19 7.13 -30.57
C ILE A 641 -12.84 7.20 -29.86
N SER A 642 -11.86 7.84 -30.48
CA SER A 642 -10.53 8.02 -29.88
C SER A 642 -10.62 8.80 -28.56
N ASN A 643 -11.37 9.91 -28.54
CA ASN A 643 -11.58 10.71 -27.33
C ASN A 643 -12.37 9.96 -26.26
N LEU A 644 -13.36 9.15 -26.63
CA LEU A 644 -14.10 8.31 -25.68
C LEU A 644 -13.18 7.30 -24.99
N CYS A 645 -12.39 6.55 -25.75
CA CYS A 645 -11.43 5.59 -25.19
C CYS A 645 -10.43 6.27 -24.24
N LEU A 646 -9.91 7.43 -24.64
CA LEU A 646 -8.97 8.20 -23.83
C LEU A 646 -9.64 8.71 -22.54
N ASN A 647 -10.87 9.25 -22.64
CA ASN A 647 -11.62 9.73 -21.47
C ASN A 647 -11.92 8.59 -20.48
N VAL A 648 -12.35 7.43 -20.98
CA VAL A 648 -12.61 6.26 -20.15
C VAL A 648 -11.31 5.79 -19.47
N PHE A 649 -10.20 5.73 -20.20
CA PHE A 649 -8.91 5.35 -19.62
C PHE A 649 -8.45 6.32 -18.53
N VAL A 650 -8.57 7.62 -18.76
CA VAL A 650 -8.23 8.66 -17.76
C VAL A 650 -9.14 8.54 -16.54
N LEU A 651 -10.45 8.40 -16.74
CA LEU A 651 -11.41 8.23 -15.65
C LEU A 651 -11.07 7.00 -14.80
N LEU A 652 -10.89 5.84 -15.43
CA LEU A 652 -10.55 4.60 -14.72
C LEU A 652 -9.19 4.67 -14.02
N THR A 653 -8.23 5.41 -14.57
CA THR A 653 -6.96 5.67 -13.90
C THR A 653 -7.16 6.49 -12.63
N LEU A 654 -7.92 7.61 -12.71
CA LEU A 654 -8.18 8.47 -11.56
C LEU A 654 -9.00 7.76 -10.48
N VAL A 655 -10.00 6.97 -10.88
CA VAL A 655 -10.77 6.11 -9.95
C VAL A 655 -9.86 5.11 -9.25
N GLY A 656 -8.98 4.43 -10.00
CA GLY A 656 -8.02 3.49 -9.41
C GLY A 656 -7.05 4.14 -8.43
N VAL A 657 -6.55 5.34 -8.77
CA VAL A 657 -5.71 6.13 -7.84
C VAL A 657 -6.49 6.45 -6.55
N PHE A 658 -7.71 6.96 -6.68
CA PHE A 658 -8.57 7.27 -5.52
C PHE A 658 -8.80 6.03 -4.64
N LEU A 659 -9.21 4.90 -5.23
CA LEU A 659 -9.45 3.66 -4.50
C LEU A 659 -8.18 3.10 -3.83
N SER A 660 -7.02 3.23 -4.47
CA SER A 660 -5.74 2.81 -3.90
C SER A 660 -5.37 3.63 -2.67
N TYR A 661 -5.57 4.94 -2.69
CA TYR A 661 -5.35 5.80 -1.51
C TYR A 661 -6.40 5.57 -0.43
N LEU A 662 -7.68 5.40 -0.78
CA LEU A 662 -8.74 5.07 0.17
C LEU A 662 -8.44 3.76 0.91
N ASN A 663 -7.87 2.76 0.21
CA ASN A 663 -7.46 1.50 0.82
C ASN A 663 -6.38 1.63 1.90
N LEU A 664 -5.62 2.73 1.94
CA LEU A 664 -4.64 2.97 3.02
C LEU A 664 -5.32 3.18 4.38
N LEU A 665 -6.57 3.63 4.39
CA LEU A 665 -7.36 3.85 5.60
C LEU A 665 -7.97 2.57 6.17
N SER A 666 -7.97 1.46 5.39
CA SER A 666 -8.65 0.22 5.77
C SER A 666 -8.00 -0.46 6.98
N ASP A 667 -8.84 -0.95 7.88
CA ASP A 667 -8.44 -1.69 9.08
C ASP A 667 -8.26 -3.19 8.83
N GLY A 668 -7.70 -3.87 9.83
CA GLY A 668 -7.60 -5.33 9.84
C GLY A 668 -6.39 -5.91 9.11
N ARG A 669 -5.46 -5.07 8.61
CA ARG A 669 -4.18 -5.52 8.06
C ARG A 669 -3.01 -5.19 8.98
N TYR A 670 -1.88 -5.84 8.75
CA TYR A 670 -0.66 -5.54 9.47
C TYR A 670 -0.22 -4.09 9.24
N GLY A 671 0.12 -3.38 10.33
CA GLY A 671 0.55 -1.99 10.27
C GLY A 671 -0.51 -1.04 9.69
N CYS A 672 -1.82 -1.35 9.86
CA CYS A 672 -2.88 -0.42 9.48
C CYS A 672 -2.78 0.88 10.29
N LEU A 673 -3.32 1.97 9.73
CA LEU A 673 -3.20 3.29 10.31
C LEU A 673 -3.79 3.36 11.74
N SER A 674 -4.91 2.67 11.99
CA SER A 674 -5.55 2.59 13.31
C SER A 674 -4.67 1.96 14.39
N SER A 675 -3.75 1.05 14.03
CA SER A 675 -2.83 0.42 14.97
C SER A 675 -1.46 1.08 15.03
N SER A 676 -0.99 1.71 13.95
CA SER A 676 0.33 2.30 13.87
C SER A 676 0.35 3.79 14.22
N ASN A 677 -0.73 4.52 13.94
CA ASN A 677 -0.87 5.95 14.22
C ASN A 677 -2.36 6.30 14.43
N ASP A 678 -2.93 5.86 15.58
CA ASP A 678 -4.33 6.08 15.92
C ASP A 678 -4.71 7.56 15.92
N ALA A 679 -3.82 8.44 16.38
CA ALA A 679 -4.08 9.88 16.38
C ALA A 679 -4.37 10.42 14.96
N LEU A 680 -3.55 10.06 13.97
CA LEU A 680 -3.80 10.45 12.57
C LEU A 680 -5.07 9.79 12.03
N TYR A 681 -5.31 8.53 12.39
CA TYR A 681 -6.51 7.79 11.99
C TYR A 681 -7.78 8.50 12.47
N ARG A 682 -7.82 8.94 13.74
CA ARG A 682 -8.96 9.67 14.32
C ARG A 682 -9.14 11.07 13.73
N VAL A 683 -8.05 11.77 13.45
CA VAL A 683 -8.11 13.05 12.73
C VAL A 683 -8.77 12.87 11.36
N ILE A 684 -8.41 11.81 10.62
CA ILE A 684 -9.02 11.54 9.31
C ILE A 684 -10.49 11.11 9.47
N GLU A 685 -10.81 10.27 10.47
CA GLU A 685 -12.19 9.87 10.80
C GLU A 685 -13.07 11.09 11.04
N SER A 686 -12.60 12.07 11.83
CA SER A 686 -13.35 13.30 12.12
C SER A 686 -13.69 14.13 10.88
N TRP A 687 -12.93 14.00 9.78
CA TRP A 687 -13.24 14.67 8.51
C TRP A 687 -14.54 14.17 7.88
N PHE A 688 -14.95 12.95 8.19
CA PHE A 688 -16.14 12.31 7.64
C PHE A 688 -17.35 12.34 8.59
N SER A 689 -17.29 13.14 9.64
CA SER A 689 -18.37 13.30 10.63
C SER A 689 -19.72 13.75 10.04
N PHE A 690 -19.74 14.22 8.79
CA PHE A 690 -20.97 14.52 8.06
C PHE A 690 -21.72 13.27 7.58
N LEU A 691 -21.08 12.09 7.61
CA LEU A 691 -21.67 10.79 7.27
C LEU A 691 -22.12 9.99 8.50
N SER A 692 -21.71 10.39 9.70
CA SER A 692 -22.00 9.69 10.96
C SER A 692 -23.21 10.28 11.67
#